data_5677c1bcaac93f3ce24a5a69b19c4c14
#
_entry.id   5677c1bcaac93f3ce24a5a69b19c4c14
#
_cell.length_a   1.000
_cell.length_b   1.000
_cell.length_c   1.000
_cell.angle_alpha   90.00
_cell.angle_beta   90.00
_cell.angle_gamma   90.00
#
_symmetry.space_group_name_H-M   'P 1'
#
loop_
_entity.id
_entity.type
_entity.pdbx_description
1 polymer ?
#
loop_
_entity_poly.entity_id
_entity_poly.type
_entity_poly.pdbx_seq_one_letter_code
_entity_poly.pdbx_strand_id
1 'polypeptide(L)'
;AVLLDREFEQPDDEQEVMLTATGQRYVLRLRNQTPPDAALRTAMKSPTVTLGFQFPGQLRNLRWEARPAKELAAGEIEVEVQATGLNFRDVMFALGLLSDEAIENGFAGPTLGFEFAGIVSRVGDPASGFSPGDEVVGFGPSSFANRVITQSNAIAPIPSGMSCEAAATIPSTFLTVYYALHHLAKVQPDERVLIHGAAGGVGIAAVQVAKWLGAEIHATAGSNEKRDFLRLLGVDHIYDSRSLVFAEQILDRTAGEGVDVVLNSLAGEAINRNFQVLRPFGRFLELGKRDFYENTRLGLRPFRNNLSYFGIDADQLMLKQPALTRRLFGEIMALFNEGVLHPLPYHTFEAEDVVDAFRYMQQARQIGKIVITYPHGIEGIPLPADSTTRRSWQLSANASYLVTGGLSGFGLRTAEWLVSKGARQLVLVSRSGATGDEAKKALSRFTAQGVTVQAAACDVSNRDELAKLLNQVAETMPPLKGVVHAAAVIDDALIRNLDSRQIARVLAPKMLGAYHLDELTRHLPLDLFILFSSATVAFGNPGQANYVAANAALEALADYRRANGLPATCIGWGPIDDVGFLARNEKTKDALQSRMGSAAIKASVALDALEALLLAERADCAILELDWKALGRFLPTATTPKFSDLVGQGDDSDAEDDRGDDIERLINELPDDQLHAVFVQILKNEIGEILRLSPDKIDPQRSLYDQGLDSLMGFELAVALEARFGIRLPVMALSQAPTIIKLAERVIHQLRGNEESASSGSAGAITEQAKKVAEQHGVEISPEMLADLAEKLPSSAEPRNE
;
A
#
# COMPACT_ATOMS: atom_id res chain seq x y z
N ALA A 1 -51.83 12.29 2.20
CA ALA A 1 -52.40 11.97 3.52
C ALA A 1 -52.44 10.46 3.72
N VAL A 2 -53.25 9.70 2.94
CA VAL A 2 -53.46 8.27 3.12
C VAL A 2 -52.16 7.44 3.08
N LEU A 3 -51.20 7.81 2.22
CA LEU A 3 -49.90 7.12 2.13
C LEU A 3 -49.01 7.43 3.33
N LEU A 4 -49.02 8.66 3.81
CA LEU A 4 -48.32 9.06 5.02
C LEU A 4 -48.91 8.40 6.26
N ASP A 5 -50.23 8.32 6.36
CA ASP A 5 -50.91 7.66 7.50
C ASP A 5 -50.50 6.17 7.55
N ARG A 6 -50.45 5.52 6.37
CA ARG A 6 -50.06 4.11 6.29
C ARG A 6 -48.58 3.90 6.67
N GLU A 7 -47.67 4.81 6.31
CA GLU A 7 -46.28 4.77 6.67
C GLU A 7 -46.05 4.90 8.19
N PHE A 8 -46.88 5.72 8.86
CA PHE A 8 -46.85 5.86 10.30
C PHE A 8 -47.55 4.73 11.08
N GLU A 9 -48.53 4.09 10.44
CA GLU A 9 -49.28 2.97 11.08
C GLU A 9 -48.51 1.64 11.01
N GLN A 10 -47.63 1.47 10.01
CA GLN A 10 -46.83 0.27 9.80
C GLN A 10 -45.34 0.62 9.59
N PRO A 11 -44.69 1.13 10.62
CA PRO A 11 -43.27 1.46 10.51
C PRO A 11 -42.46 0.18 10.32
N ASP A 12 -41.51 0.27 9.42
CA ASP A 12 -40.43 -0.71 9.24
C ASP A 12 -39.08 -0.09 9.66
N ASP A 13 -37.97 -0.83 9.43
CA ASP A 13 -36.62 -0.34 9.81
C ASP A 13 -36.07 0.72 8.84
N GLU A 14 -36.82 1.14 7.82
CA GLU A 14 -36.40 2.15 6.83
C GLU A 14 -36.41 3.56 7.43
N GLN A 15 -35.29 4.25 7.34
CA GLN A 15 -35.15 5.63 7.86
C GLN A 15 -35.43 6.71 6.80
N GLU A 16 -35.32 6.37 5.52
CA GLU A 16 -35.50 7.27 4.39
C GLU A 16 -36.44 6.64 3.36
N VAL A 17 -37.63 7.18 3.25
CA VAL A 17 -38.68 6.68 2.36
C VAL A 17 -39.16 7.80 1.43
N MET A 18 -39.26 7.52 0.15
CA MET A 18 -39.87 8.40 -0.85
C MET A 18 -41.23 7.89 -1.28
N LEU A 19 -42.26 8.68 -1.04
CA LEU A 19 -43.63 8.40 -1.47
C LEU A 19 -43.97 9.24 -2.70
N THR A 20 -44.33 8.57 -3.79
CA THR A 20 -44.72 9.28 -5.02
C THR A 20 -46.22 9.66 -5.01
N ALA A 21 -46.58 10.66 -5.82
CA ALA A 21 -47.97 11.03 -6.02
C ALA A 21 -48.85 9.90 -6.63
N THR A 22 -48.19 8.90 -7.25
CA THR A 22 -48.84 7.72 -7.84
C THR A 22 -49.03 6.58 -6.85
N GLY A 23 -48.63 6.74 -5.58
CA GLY A 23 -48.81 5.74 -4.56
C GLY A 23 -47.67 4.70 -4.43
N GLN A 24 -46.56 4.93 -5.10
CA GLN A 24 -45.39 4.06 -4.98
C GLN A 24 -44.50 4.49 -3.80
N ARG A 25 -43.99 3.49 -3.11
CA ARG A 25 -43.04 3.64 -2.01
C ARG A 25 -41.66 3.19 -2.49
N TYR A 26 -40.65 4.04 -2.34
CA TYR A 26 -39.27 3.73 -2.65
C TYR A 26 -38.41 3.88 -1.40
N VAL A 27 -37.41 3.02 -1.27
CA VAL A 27 -36.40 3.05 -0.23
C VAL A 27 -35.01 3.17 -0.85
N LEU A 28 -34.11 3.83 -0.13
CA LEU A 28 -32.76 4.09 -0.61
C LEU A 28 -31.83 2.90 -0.31
N ARG A 29 -31.04 2.49 -1.30
CA ARG A 29 -29.96 1.50 -1.16
C ARG A 29 -28.69 2.05 -1.78
N LEU A 30 -27.62 2.08 -0.99
CA LEU A 30 -26.29 2.39 -1.49
C LEU A 30 -25.63 1.11 -2.02
N ARG A 31 -24.99 1.21 -3.15
CA ARG A 31 -24.32 0.08 -3.82
C ARG A 31 -22.93 0.46 -4.27
N ASN A 32 -22.00 -0.50 -4.21
CA ASN A 32 -20.77 -0.35 -4.94
C ASN A 32 -21.09 -0.30 -6.43
N GLN A 33 -20.62 0.74 -7.09
CA GLN A 33 -20.70 0.78 -8.53
C GLN A 33 -19.54 -0.01 -9.12
N THR A 34 -19.85 -1.18 -9.67
CA THR A 34 -19.01 -1.81 -10.68
C THR A 34 -19.14 -1.00 -11.97
N PRO A 35 -18.04 -0.65 -12.63
CA PRO A 35 -18.10 -0.03 -13.96
C PRO A 35 -18.90 -0.90 -14.92
N PRO A 36 -19.61 -0.30 -15.93
CA PRO A 36 -20.50 -1.04 -16.81
C PRO A 36 -19.78 -2.13 -17.58
N ASP A 37 -20.36 -3.35 -17.50
CA ASP A 37 -19.84 -4.60 -18.01
C ASP A 37 -19.75 -4.73 -19.52
N ALA A 38 -18.86 -5.64 -19.95
CA ALA A 38 -18.87 -6.43 -21.19
C ALA A 38 -18.82 -5.71 -22.54
N ALA A 39 -19.50 -4.59 -22.76
CA ALA A 39 -19.48 -3.91 -24.07
C ALA A 39 -18.13 -3.25 -24.40
N LEU A 40 -17.28 -3.00 -23.39
CA LEU A 40 -15.96 -2.40 -23.55
C LEU A 40 -14.84 -3.42 -23.72
N ARG A 41 -15.07 -4.70 -23.38
CA ARG A 41 -14.09 -5.79 -23.58
C ARG A 41 -13.74 -6.01 -25.05
N THR A 42 -14.66 -5.71 -25.97
CA THR A 42 -14.47 -5.91 -27.43
C THR A 42 -13.61 -4.83 -28.09
N ALA A 43 -13.32 -3.71 -27.41
CA ALA A 43 -12.59 -2.57 -27.97
C ALA A 43 -11.10 -2.51 -27.62
N MET A 44 -10.63 -3.33 -26.66
CA MET A 44 -9.20 -3.38 -26.31
C MET A 44 -8.46 -4.36 -27.20
N LYS A 45 -7.69 -3.84 -28.15
CA LYS A 45 -6.67 -4.66 -28.83
C LYS A 45 -5.54 -4.93 -27.82
N SER A 46 -5.51 -6.17 -27.31
CA SER A 46 -4.41 -6.73 -26.49
C SER A 46 -3.99 -5.87 -25.27
N PRO A 47 -4.78 -5.84 -24.18
CA PRO A 47 -4.41 -5.10 -22.98
C PRO A 47 -3.15 -5.70 -22.33
N THR A 48 -2.38 -4.88 -21.63
CA THR A 48 -1.36 -5.36 -20.71
C THR A 48 -2.04 -5.73 -19.39
N VAL A 49 -1.91 -6.97 -18.96
CA VAL A 49 -2.45 -7.46 -17.68
C VAL A 49 -1.31 -7.57 -16.70
N THR A 50 -1.42 -6.94 -15.52
CA THR A 50 -0.38 -6.93 -14.48
C THR A 50 -0.95 -7.35 -13.14
N LEU A 51 -0.13 -7.99 -12.30
CA LEU A 51 -0.49 -8.27 -10.91
C LEU A 51 -0.38 -6.99 -10.08
N GLY A 52 -1.40 -6.73 -9.27
CA GLY A 52 -1.46 -5.60 -8.35
C GLY A 52 -2.23 -5.95 -7.09
N PHE A 53 -2.38 -4.98 -6.21
CA PHE A 53 -3.26 -5.05 -5.04
C PHE A 53 -3.81 -3.65 -4.75
N GLN A 54 -5.00 -3.61 -4.20
CA GLN A 54 -5.63 -2.34 -3.83
C GLN A 54 -5.08 -1.82 -2.50
N PHE A 55 -4.87 -2.73 -1.54
CA PHE A 55 -4.32 -2.44 -0.21
C PHE A 55 -3.22 -3.43 0.13
N PRO A 56 -2.07 -2.95 0.64
CA PRO A 56 -1.06 -3.84 1.19
C PRO A 56 -1.55 -4.45 2.51
N GLY A 57 -0.86 -5.50 2.99
CA GLY A 57 -1.06 -6.11 4.30
C GLY A 57 -1.60 -7.52 4.24
N GLN A 58 -2.28 -7.92 3.17
CA GLN A 58 -2.83 -9.27 3.02
C GLN A 58 -2.59 -9.80 1.61
N LEU A 59 -2.02 -11.00 1.50
CA LEU A 59 -1.74 -11.62 0.20
C LEU A 59 -3.01 -11.98 -0.59
N ARG A 60 -4.15 -12.15 0.05
CA ARG A 60 -5.44 -12.37 -0.62
C ARG A 60 -5.91 -11.16 -1.45
N ASN A 61 -5.33 -9.98 -1.23
CA ASN A 61 -5.64 -8.77 -1.99
C ASN A 61 -4.93 -8.72 -3.35
N LEU A 62 -4.05 -9.68 -3.64
CA LEU A 62 -3.39 -9.80 -4.93
C LEU A 62 -4.41 -10.13 -6.01
N ARG A 63 -4.42 -9.34 -7.09
CA ARG A 63 -5.32 -9.52 -8.23
C ARG A 63 -4.67 -9.10 -9.53
N TRP A 64 -5.11 -9.70 -10.63
CA TRP A 64 -4.71 -9.30 -11.97
C TRP A 64 -5.53 -8.09 -12.43
N GLU A 65 -4.85 -7.08 -12.97
CA GLU A 65 -5.45 -5.82 -13.42
C GLU A 65 -5.06 -5.58 -14.88
N ALA A 66 -6.04 -5.23 -15.73
CA ALA A 66 -5.73 -4.86 -17.10
C ALA A 66 -5.39 -3.36 -17.18
N ARG A 67 -4.37 -3.04 -17.96
CA ARG A 67 -3.90 -1.68 -18.21
C ARG A 67 -3.81 -1.42 -19.71
N PRO A 68 -3.97 -0.16 -20.19
CA PRO A 68 -3.78 0.15 -21.60
C PRO A 68 -2.33 -0.11 -22.02
N ALA A 69 -2.15 -0.60 -23.24
CA ALA A 69 -0.82 -0.77 -23.83
C ALA A 69 -0.12 0.60 -23.94
N LYS A 70 1.14 0.66 -23.55
CA LYS A 70 1.99 1.85 -23.63
C LYS A 70 2.71 1.90 -25.00
N GLU A 71 2.89 3.09 -25.56
CA GLU A 71 3.79 3.30 -26.69
C GLU A 71 5.25 3.21 -26.21
N LEU A 72 6.11 2.62 -27.04
CA LEU A 72 7.52 2.43 -26.73
C LEU A 72 8.30 3.72 -27.01
N ALA A 73 9.15 4.10 -26.07
CA ALA A 73 10.17 5.11 -26.29
C ALA A 73 11.42 4.51 -27.00
N ALA A 74 12.29 5.38 -27.51
CA ALA A 74 13.57 4.95 -28.05
C ALA A 74 14.39 4.20 -26.97
N GLY A 75 14.91 3.01 -27.32
CA GLY A 75 15.65 2.14 -26.40
C GLY A 75 14.79 1.23 -25.53
N GLU A 76 13.44 1.40 -25.53
CA GLU A 76 12.54 0.46 -24.86
C GLU A 76 12.22 -0.75 -25.75
N ILE A 77 12.03 -1.87 -25.09
CA ILE A 77 11.64 -3.15 -25.71
C ILE A 77 10.43 -3.69 -24.95
N GLU A 78 9.43 -4.16 -25.67
CA GLU A 78 8.31 -4.90 -25.10
C GLU A 78 8.56 -6.39 -25.28
N VAL A 79 8.37 -7.14 -24.19
CA VAL A 79 8.53 -8.58 -24.15
C VAL A 79 7.22 -9.23 -23.72
N GLU A 80 6.76 -10.23 -24.46
CA GLU A 80 5.68 -11.14 -24.04
C GLU A 80 6.25 -12.12 -23.03
N VAL A 81 5.77 -11.98 -21.78
CA VAL A 81 6.31 -12.71 -20.63
C VAL A 81 5.83 -14.15 -20.66
N GLN A 82 6.74 -15.10 -20.57
CA GLN A 82 6.47 -16.53 -20.45
C GLN A 82 6.69 -17.05 -19.02
N ALA A 83 7.61 -16.45 -18.29
CA ALA A 83 7.93 -16.80 -16.92
C ALA A 83 8.42 -15.59 -16.11
N THR A 84 8.00 -15.51 -14.85
CA THR A 84 8.39 -14.44 -13.92
C THR A 84 8.96 -15.03 -12.64
N GLY A 85 10.16 -14.61 -12.24
CA GLY A 85 10.77 -15.02 -10.98
C GLY A 85 10.17 -14.24 -9.80
N LEU A 86 9.65 -14.96 -8.79
CA LEU A 86 9.17 -14.35 -7.54
C LEU A 86 10.35 -14.03 -6.61
N ASN A 87 10.34 -12.82 -6.04
CA ASN A 87 11.34 -12.36 -5.10
C ASN A 87 10.73 -12.03 -3.73
N PHE A 88 11.53 -12.15 -2.67
CA PHE A 88 11.07 -11.83 -1.31
C PHE A 88 10.63 -10.36 -1.17
N ARG A 89 11.20 -9.45 -1.97
CA ARG A 89 10.76 -8.07 -2.09
C ARG A 89 9.28 -7.96 -2.46
N ASP A 90 8.81 -8.80 -3.36
CA ASP A 90 7.42 -8.76 -3.83
C ASP A 90 6.45 -9.14 -2.71
N VAL A 91 6.82 -10.13 -1.89
CA VAL A 91 6.06 -10.51 -0.69
C VAL A 91 6.05 -9.38 0.34
N MET A 92 7.21 -8.77 0.61
CA MET A 92 7.33 -7.63 1.53
C MET A 92 6.50 -6.43 1.06
N PHE A 93 6.52 -6.14 -0.24
CA PHE A 93 5.73 -5.06 -0.83
C PHE A 93 4.22 -5.33 -0.74
N ALA A 94 3.77 -6.52 -1.08
CA ALA A 94 2.37 -6.92 -0.97
C ALA A 94 1.84 -6.86 0.48
N LEU A 95 2.71 -7.15 1.46
CA LEU A 95 2.39 -7.07 2.89
C LEU A 95 2.57 -5.66 3.49
N GLY A 96 2.97 -4.66 2.70
CA GLY A 96 3.19 -3.29 3.21
C GLY A 96 4.37 -3.14 4.17
N LEU A 97 5.36 -4.04 4.07
CA LEU A 97 6.52 -4.08 4.96
C LEU A 97 7.75 -3.32 4.41
N LEU A 98 7.63 -2.75 3.21
CA LEU A 98 8.66 -1.88 2.64
C LEU A 98 8.39 -0.43 2.99
N SER A 99 9.44 0.31 3.39
CA SER A 99 9.34 1.76 3.57
C SER A 99 9.15 2.48 2.22
N ASP A 100 8.54 3.67 2.24
CA ASP A 100 8.39 4.51 1.05
C ASP A 100 9.74 4.79 0.37
N GLU A 101 10.80 5.00 1.16
CA GLU A 101 12.16 5.20 0.66
C GLU A 101 12.68 3.99 -0.14
N ALA A 102 12.36 2.77 0.31
CA ALA A 102 12.72 1.54 -0.38
C ALA A 102 11.97 1.37 -1.71
N ILE A 103 10.73 1.84 -1.76
CA ILE A 103 9.88 1.74 -2.94
C ILE A 103 10.28 2.80 -3.99
N GLU A 104 10.44 4.05 -3.57
CA GLU A 104 10.73 5.17 -4.49
C GLU A 104 12.12 5.10 -5.13
N ASN A 105 13.10 4.56 -4.42
CA ASN A 105 14.49 4.45 -4.89
C ASN A 105 14.83 3.12 -5.55
N GLY A 106 13.91 2.15 -5.61
CA GLY A 106 14.11 0.85 -6.24
C GLY A 106 13.78 0.85 -7.74
N PHE A 107 14.43 -0.02 -8.51
CA PHE A 107 14.18 -0.22 -9.95
C PHE A 107 12.75 -0.67 -10.26
N ALA A 108 12.21 -1.57 -9.44
CA ALA A 108 10.84 -2.03 -9.60
C ALA A 108 9.81 -0.96 -9.21
N GLY A 109 10.19 0.09 -8.44
CA GLY A 109 9.27 1.10 -7.96
C GLY A 109 8.10 0.52 -7.16
N PRO A 110 6.92 1.18 -7.18
CA PRO A 110 5.71 0.71 -6.51
C PRO A 110 4.97 -0.37 -7.32
N THR A 111 5.69 -1.42 -7.76
CA THR A 111 5.13 -2.49 -8.57
C THR A 111 5.60 -3.87 -8.10
N LEU A 112 4.86 -4.92 -8.48
CA LEU A 112 5.20 -6.31 -8.26
C LEU A 112 5.98 -6.88 -9.44
N GLY A 113 7.01 -7.67 -9.12
CA GLY A 113 7.88 -8.30 -10.10
C GLY A 113 8.95 -7.36 -10.66
N PHE A 114 10.13 -7.94 -10.92
CA PHE A 114 11.20 -7.16 -11.48
C PHE A 114 12.19 -7.96 -12.35
N GLU A 115 11.94 -9.26 -12.52
CA GLU A 115 12.68 -10.15 -13.43
C GLU A 115 11.74 -11.07 -14.21
N PHE A 116 12.10 -11.40 -15.41
CA PHE A 116 11.28 -12.21 -16.31
C PHE A 116 12.11 -12.93 -17.36
N ALA A 117 11.49 -13.90 -18.03
CA ALA A 117 11.91 -14.46 -19.30
C ALA A 117 10.72 -14.49 -20.27
N GLY A 118 10.98 -14.28 -21.55
CA GLY A 118 9.93 -14.23 -22.55
C GLY A 118 10.43 -13.94 -23.97
N ILE A 119 9.51 -13.54 -24.84
CA ILE A 119 9.76 -13.32 -26.26
C ILE A 119 9.57 -11.85 -26.60
N VAL A 120 10.53 -11.25 -27.27
CA VAL A 120 10.41 -9.86 -27.75
C VAL A 120 9.23 -9.73 -28.69
N SER A 121 8.28 -8.86 -28.36
CA SER A 121 7.09 -8.58 -29.18
C SER A 121 7.25 -7.32 -30.01
N ARG A 122 7.84 -6.24 -29.45
CA ARG A 122 8.07 -4.97 -30.14
C ARG A 122 9.38 -4.32 -29.68
N VAL A 123 10.00 -3.56 -30.55
CA VAL A 123 11.21 -2.76 -30.26
C VAL A 123 10.94 -1.30 -30.60
N GLY A 124 11.35 -0.40 -29.71
CA GLY A 124 11.22 1.05 -29.91
C GLY A 124 12.29 1.64 -30.83
N ASP A 125 13.47 1.00 -30.91
CA ASP A 125 14.58 1.39 -31.80
C ASP A 125 15.16 0.14 -32.49
N PRO A 126 15.18 0.08 -33.82
CA PRO A 126 15.80 -1.03 -34.57
C PRO A 126 17.29 -1.23 -34.26
N ALA A 127 18.00 -0.19 -33.77
CA ALA A 127 19.40 -0.28 -33.38
C ALA A 127 19.61 -0.92 -31.98
N SER A 128 18.57 -1.35 -31.29
CA SER A 128 18.65 -1.94 -29.96
C SER A 128 19.43 -3.27 -29.86
N GLY A 129 19.66 -3.93 -31.00
CA GLY A 129 20.34 -5.25 -31.10
C GLY A 129 19.40 -6.44 -30.87
N PHE A 130 18.08 -6.19 -30.72
CA PHE A 130 17.05 -7.22 -30.58
C PHE A 130 15.98 -7.08 -31.67
N SER A 131 15.31 -8.19 -31.96
CA SER A 131 14.25 -8.28 -32.96
C SER A 131 13.01 -8.98 -32.36
N PRO A 132 11.81 -8.67 -32.86
CA PRO A 132 10.60 -9.44 -32.49
C PRO A 132 10.84 -10.94 -32.78
N GLY A 133 10.49 -11.79 -31.79
CA GLY A 133 10.74 -13.23 -31.84
C GLY A 133 11.97 -13.69 -31.07
N ASP A 134 12.88 -12.79 -30.65
CA ASP A 134 14.04 -13.17 -29.85
C ASP A 134 13.62 -13.62 -28.44
N GLU A 135 14.15 -14.75 -27.97
CA GLU A 135 13.98 -15.23 -26.59
C GLU A 135 14.97 -14.51 -25.65
N VAL A 136 14.42 -13.83 -24.64
CA VAL A 136 15.20 -12.97 -23.76
C VAL A 136 14.88 -13.21 -22.29
N VAL A 137 15.87 -12.93 -21.45
CA VAL A 137 15.77 -12.94 -19.99
C VAL A 137 16.35 -11.64 -19.44
N GLY A 138 15.75 -11.10 -18.36
CA GLY A 138 16.30 -9.89 -17.76
C GLY A 138 15.38 -9.26 -16.72
N PHE A 139 15.49 -7.95 -16.62
CA PHE A 139 14.86 -7.15 -15.58
C PHE A 139 13.82 -6.21 -16.18
N GLY A 140 12.70 -6.06 -15.52
CA GLY A 140 11.65 -5.14 -15.90
C GLY A 140 10.65 -4.89 -14.76
N PRO A 141 10.27 -3.64 -14.50
CA PRO A 141 9.24 -3.33 -13.50
C PRO A 141 7.90 -3.91 -13.92
N SER A 142 7.06 -4.27 -12.96
CA SER A 142 5.74 -4.89 -13.22
C SER A 142 5.83 -6.20 -14.02
N SER A 143 6.85 -7.03 -13.80
CA SER A 143 7.08 -8.23 -14.61
C SER A 143 6.10 -9.39 -14.30
N PHE A 144 5.31 -9.33 -13.21
CA PHE A 144 4.12 -10.16 -13.12
C PHE A 144 3.04 -9.62 -14.08
N ALA A 145 3.20 -9.92 -15.36
CA ALA A 145 2.37 -9.41 -16.44
C ALA A 145 2.41 -10.33 -17.67
N ASN A 146 1.43 -10.19 -18.58
CA ASN A 146 1.53 -10.81 -19.90
C ASN A 146 2.56 -10.10 -20.80
N ARG A 147 2.83 -8.81 -20.55
CA ARG A 147 3.80 -8.00 -21.29
C ARG A 147 4.54 -7.07 -20.36
N VAL A 148 5.83 -6.95 -20.54
CA VAL A 148 6.70 -6.02 -19.81
C VAL A 148 7.41 -5.09 -20.79
N ILE A 149 7.54 -3.82 -20.44
CA ILE A 149 8.36 -2.86 -21.16
C ILE A 149 9.61 -2.58 -20.32
N THR A 150 10.77 -2.77 -20.94
CA THR A 150 12.06 -2.56 -20.28
C THR A 150 13.07 -1.94 -21.23
N GLN A 151 14.26 -1.59 -20.72
CA GLN A 151 15.36 -1.05 -21.51
C GLN A 151 16.15 -2.18 -22.17
N SER A 152 16.64 -1.95 -23.40
CA SER A 152 17.46 -2.92 -24.13
C SER A 152 18.74 -3.36 -23.40
N ASN A 153 19.25 -2.54 -22.48
CA ASN A 153 20.42 -2.86 -21.67
C ASN A 153 20.10 -3.67 -20.41
N ALA A 154 18.84 -3.93 -20.12
CA ALA A 154 18.37 -4.70 -18.97
C ALA A 154 18.06 -6.16 -19.32
N ILE A 155 18.20 -6.57 -20.57
CA ILE A 155 17.91 -7.92 -21.06
C ILE A 155 19.11 -8.54 -21.76
N ALA A 156 19.11 -9.87 -21.84
CA ALA A 156 20.08 -10.67 -22.61
C ALA A 156 19.36 -11.84 -23.30
N PRO A 157 19.92 -12.40 -24.38
CA PRO A 157 19.42 -13.63 -25.00
C PRO A 157 19.43 -14.80 -24.01
N ILE A 158 18.42 -15.64 -24.05
CA ILE A 158 18.40 -16.89 -23.28
C ILE A 158 19.41 -17.85 -23.84
N PRO A 159 20.26 -18.54 -23.03
CA PRO A 159 21.16 -19.57 -23.49
C PRO A 159 20.45 -20.67 -24.26
N SER A 160 21.05 -21.15 -25.36
CA SER A 160 20.44 -22.15 -26.22
C SER A 160 20.04 -23.42 -25.46
N GLY A 161 18.78 -23.85 -25.63
CA GLY A 161 18.22 -25.04 -24.97
C GLY A 161 17.75 -24.83 -23.54
N MET A 162 17.79 -23.61 -23.01
CA MET A 162 17.25 -23.27 -21.71
C MET A 162 15.78 -22.81 -21.83
N SER A 163 14.88 -23.33 -20.98
CA SER A 163 13.48 -22.89 -20.96
C SER A 163 13.33 -21.50 -20.33
N CYS A 164 12.23 -20.81 -20.61
CA CYS A 164 11.92 -19.51 -19.99
C CYS A 164 11.82 -19.61 -18.45
N GLU A 165 11.26 -20.69 -17.91
CA GLU A 165 11.16 -20.93 -16.47
C GLU A 165 12.54 -21.02 -15.81
N ALA A 166 13.45 -21.78 -16.43
CA ALA A 166 14.84 -21.92 -15.98
C ALA A 166 15.57 -20.57 -16.07
N ALA A 167 15.40 -19.85 -17.18
CA ALA A 167 16.02 -18.54 -17.40
C ALA A 167 15.52 -17.49 -16.39
N ALA A 168 14.23 -17.50 -16.04
CA ALA A 168 13.63 -16.58 -15.06
C ALA A 168 14.21 -16.74 -13.63
N THR A 169 15.00 -17.78 -13.37
CA THR A 169 15.71 -17.94 -12.08
C THR A 169 17.02 -17.17 -11.98
N ILE A 170 17.50 -16.61 -13.09
CA ILE A 170 18.88 -16.10 -13.22
C ILE A 170 19.02 -14.65 -12.75
N PRO A 171 18.23 -13.66 -13.23
CA PRO A 171 18.64 -12.27 -13.19
C PRO A 171 18.96 -11.77 -11.77
N SER A 172 18.00 -11.74 -10.88
CA SER A 172 18.14 -11.12 -9.56
C SER A 172 19.13 -11.86 -8.67
N THR A 173 19.06 -13.17 -8.68
CA THR A 173 19.86 -14.02 -7.79
C THR A 173 21.33 -13.97 -8.14
N PHE A 174 21.65 -14.20 -9.41
CA PHE A 174 23.05 -14.23 -9.86
C PHE A 174 23.67 -12.84 -9.94
N LEU A 175 22.91 -11.80 -10.34
CA LEU A 175 23.45 -10.44 -10.33
C LEU A 175 23.82 -10.00 -8.90
N THR A 176 22.95 -10.26 -7.93
CA THR A 176 23.20 -9.92 -6.52
C THR A 176 24.44 -10.62 -6.00
N VAL A 177 24.56 -11.93 -6.26
CA VAL A 177 25.67 -12.74 -5.77
C VAL A 177 26.98 -12.41 -6.48
N TYR A 178 26.95 -12.28 -7.80
CA TYR A 178 28.13 -11.96 -8.60
C TYR A 178 28.69 -10.59 -8.24
N TYR A 179 27.79 -9.61 -8.06
CA TYR A 179 28.16 -8.29 -7.55
C TYR A 179 28.79 -8.36 -6.16
N ALA A 180 28.18 -9.15 -5.24
CA ALA A 180 28.65 -9.28 -3.87
C ALA A 180 29.99 -10.00 -3.77
N LEU A 181 30.08 -11.23 -4.28
CA LEU A 181 31.25 -12.11 -4.08
C LEU A 181 32.40 -11.78 -5.04
N HIS A 182 32.09 -11.57 -6.34
CA HIS A 182 33.14 -11.35 -7.35
C HIS A 182 33.55 -9.88 -7.44
N HIS A 183 32.59 -8.96 -7.57
CA HIS A 183 32.91 -7.53 -7.80
C HIS A 183 33.33 -6.80 -6.53
N LEU A 184 32.57 -6.89 -5.43
CA LEU A 184 32.85 -6.20 -4.17
C LEU A 184 33.85 -6.92 -3.29
N ALA A 185 33.54 -8.15 -2.88
CA ALA A 185 34.42 -8.90 -1.99
C ALA A 185 35.70 -9.39 -2.68
N LYS A 186 35.68 -9.61 -3.98
CA LYS A 186 36.81 -10.14 -4.77
C LYS A 186 37.35 -11.43 -4.14
N VAL A 187 36.45 -12.35 -3.87
CA VAL A 187 36.78 -13.64 -3.24
C VAL A 187 37.89 -14.33 -4.00
N GLN A 188 38.90 -14.81 -3.28
CA GLN A 188 40.05 -15.53 -3.83
C GLN A 188 39.89 -17.04 -3.61
N PRO A 189 40.58 -17.87 -4.41
CA PRO A 189 40.66 -19.31 -4.16
C PRO A 189 41.14 -19.60 -2.72
N ASP A 190 40.58 -20.67 -2.14
CA ASP A 190 40.83 -21.12 -0.77
C ASP A 190 40.35 -20.22 0.35
N GLU A 191 39.71 -19.08 0.04
CA GLU A 191 39.01 -18.29 1.08
C GLU A 191 37.75 -19.00 1.56
N ARG A 192 37.46 -18.86 2.86
CA ARG A 192 36.25 -19.39 3.49
C ARG A 192 35.10 -18.42 3.39
N VAL A 193 33.98 -18.84 2.78
CA VAL A 193 32.79 -18.03 2.60
C VAL A 193 31.63 -18.62 3.39
N LEU A 194 31.08 -17.88 4.36
CA LEU A 194 29.84 -18.23 5.05
C LEU A 194 28.64 -17.67 4.30
N ILE A 195 27.73 -18.58 3.90
CA ILE A 195 26.51 -18.24 3.16
C ILE A 195 25.30 -18.55 4.04
N HIS A 196 24.56 -17.52 4.44
CA HIS A 196 23.30 -17.71 5.18
C HIS A 196 22.13 -17.99 4.22
N GLY A 197 21.19 -18.85 4.69
CA GLY A 197 20.03 -19.22 3.89
C GLY A 197 20.40 -19.92 2.57
N ALA A 198 21.45 -20.72 2.61
CA ALA A 198 22.14 -21.26 1.43
C ALA A 198 21.28 -22.14 0.49
N ALA A 199 20.12 -22.65 0.94
CA ALA A 199 19.18 -23.42 0.13
C ALA A 199 18.11 -22.58 -0.58
N GLY A 200 18.06 -21.27 -0.35
CA GLY A 200 17.22 -20.35 -1.10
C GLY A 200 17.82 -19.93 -2.44
N GLY A 201 17.10 -19.18 -3.28
CA GLY A 201 17.57 -18.78 -4.60
C GLY A 201 18.93 -18.09 -4.58
N VAL A 202 19.07 -17.00 -3.80
CA VAL A 202 20.35 -16.29 -3.64
C VAL A 202 21.43 -17.19 -3.05
N GLY A 203 21.06 -18.05 -2.08
CA GLY A 203 22.01 -18.96 -1.43
C GLY A 203 22.60 -20.00 -2.37
N ILE A 204 21.77 -20.63 -3.22
CA ILE A 204 22.25 -21.62 -4.20
C ILE A 204 23.09 -20.95 -5.29
N ALA A 205 22.70 -19.76 -5.75
CA ALA A 205 23.52 -18.97 -6.66
C ALA A 205 24.88 -18.63 -6.02
N ALA A 206 24.90 -18.29 -4.72
CA ALA A 206 26.12 -18.00 -3.97
C ALA A 206 27.03 -19.25 -3.85
N VAL A 207 26.46 -20.43 -3.64
CA VAL A 207 27.20 -21.69 -3.63
C VAL A 207 27.88 -21.94 -4.99
N GLN A 208 27.17 -21.72 -6.10
CA GLN A 208 27.73 -21.90 -7.43
C GLN A 208 28.85 -20.89 -7.72
N VAL A 209 28.63 -19.61 -7.46
CA VAL A 209 29.64 -18.56 -7.70
C VAL A 209 30.85 -18.74 -6.78
N ALA A 210 30.67 -19.09 -5.50
CA ALA A 210 31.77 -19.35 -4.58
C ALA A 210 32.61 -20.56 -5.03
N LYS A 211 31.99 -21.63 -5.52
CA LYS A 211 32.70 -22.77 -6.12
C LYS A 211 33.51 -22.39 -7.35
N TRP A 212 32.90 -21.60 -8.24
CA TRP A 212 33.60 -21.09 -9.44
C TRP A 212 34.81 -20.25 -9.05
N LEU A 213 34.72 -19.47 -7.95
CA LEU A 213 35.84 -18.68 -7.41
C LEU A 213 36.86 -19.52 -6.65
N GLY A 214 36.61 -20.81 -6.41
CA GLY A 214 37.52 -21.73 -5.69
C GLY A 214 37.48 -21.60 -4.16
N ALA A 215 36.41 -21.06 -3.61
CA ALA A 215 36.26 -20.83 -2.16
C ALA A 215 35.81 -22.09 -1.40
N GLU A 216 36.24 -22.20 -0.13
CA GLU A 216 35.68 -23.14 0.85
C GLU A 216 34.35 -22.62 1.38
N ILE A 217 33.29 -23.43 1.31
CA ILE A 217 31.92 -22.98 1.60
C ILE A 217 31.46 -23.48 2.97
N HIS A 218 31.06 -22.52 3.82
CA HIS A 218 30.30 -22.74 5.05
C HIS A 218 28.86 -22.26 4.80
N ALA A 219 27.85 -23.08 5.07
CA ALA A 219 26.48 -22.79 4.72
C ALA A 219 25.53 -22.95 5.93
N THR A 220 24.48 -22.11 6.00
CA THR A 220 23.41 -22.32 6.98
C THR A 220 22.08 -22.61 6.28
N ALA A 221 21.27 -23.53 6.85
CA ALA A 221 19.90 -23.80 6.39
C ALA A 221 19.00 -24.26 7.54
N GLY A 222 17.70 -23.90 7.50
CA GLY A 222 16.77 -24.02 8.62
C GLY A 222 16.10 -25.39 8.76
N SER A 223 16.13 -26.29 7.78
CA SER A 223 15.53 -27.61 7.85
C SER A 223 16.52 -28.73 7.46
N ASN A 224 16.25 -29.94 7.90
CA ASN A 224 17.07 -31.10 7.52
C ASN A 224 17.06 -31.33 6.00
N GLU A 225 15.90 -31.26 5.38
CA GLU A 225 15.70 -31.39 3.94
C GLU A 225 16.57 -30.38 3.16
N LYS A 226 16.59 -29.13 3.57
CA LYS A 226 17.45 -28.09 2.98
C LYS A 226 18.95 -28.37 3.19
N ARG A 227 19.32 -28.87 4.36
CA ARG A 227 20.71 -29.29 4.65
C ARG A 227 21.13 -30.48 3.82
N ASP A 228 20.24 -31.47 3.64
CA ASP A 228 20.50 -32.63 2.80
C ASP A 228 20.67 -32.22 1.32
N PHE A 229 19.83 -31.29 0.85
CA PHE A 229 19.98 -30.73 -0.49
C PHE A 229 21.36 -30.04 -0.69
N LEU A 230 21.82 -29.27 0.29
CA LEU A 230 23.16 -28.65 0.22
C LEU A 230 24.29 -29.65 0.19
N ARG A 231 24.14 -30.80 0.91
CA ARG A 231 25.11 -31.91 0.81
C ARG A 231 25.17 -32.51 -0.59
N LEU A 232 24.00 -32.67 -1.26
CA LEU A 232 23.94 -33.10 -2.66
C LEU A 232 24.62 -32.14 -3.60
N LEU A 233 24.57 -30.84 -3.29
CA LEU A 233 25.33 -29.80 -4.02
C LEU A 233 26.82 -29.83 -3.71
N GLY A 234 27.34 -30.74 -2.82
CA GLY A 234 28.73 -30.85 -2.43
C GLY A 234 29.18 -29.69 -1.53
N VAL A 235 28.35 -29.30 -0.56
CA VAL A 235 28.73 -28.40 0.52
C VAL A 235 29.03 -29.25 1.77
N ASP A 236 30.24 -29.19 2.27
CA ASP A 236 30.67 -30.03 3.38
C ASP A 236 30.39 -29.43 4.77
N HIS A 237 30.38 -28.13 4.89
CA HIS A 237 30.21 -27.41 6.14
C HIS A 237 28.84 -26.76 6.26
N ILE A 238 27.89 -27.44 6.92
CA ILE A 238 26.50 -27.03 6.97
C ILE A 238 26.05 -26.92 8.45
N TYR A 239 25.41 -25.78 8.77
CA TYR A 239 24.95 -25.41 10.12
C TYR A 239 23.45 -25.10 10.13
N ASP A 240 22.86 -25.07 11.33
CA ASP A 240 21.45 -24.68 11.51
C ASP A 240 21.31 -23.14 11.52
N SER A 241 20.52 -22.58 10.58
CA SER A 241 20.27 -21.14 10.51
C SER A 241 19.28 -20.62 11.57
N ARG A 242 18.56 -21.50 12.25
CA ARG A 242 17.62 -21.14 13.33
C ARG A 242 18.27 -21.02 14.69
N SER A 243 19.57 -21.37 14.79
CA SER A 243 20.36 -21.31 16.01
C SER A 243 21.56 -20.40 15.83
N LEU A 244 21.89 -19.61 16.84
CA LEU A 244 23.09 -18.78 16.87
C LEU A 244 24.38 -19.56 17.15
N VAL A 245 24.26 -20.86 17.44
CA VAL A 245 25.38 -21.77 17.71
C VAL A 245 26.26 -21.99 16.47
N PHE A 246 25.79 -21.65 15.27
CA PHE A 246 26.62 -21.73 14.06
C PHE A 246 27.97 -21.04 14.22
N ALA A 247 28.03 -19.94 14.95
CA ALA A 247 29.26 -19.17 15.15
C ALA A 247 30.30 -19.96 15.91
N GLU A 248 29.93 -20.61 17.01
CA GLU A 248 30.81 -21.47 17.81
C GLU A 248 31.26 -22.68 16.98
N GLN A 249 30.32 -23.31 16.24
CA GLN A 249 30.62 -24.45 15.40
C GLN A 249 31.62 -24.13 14.27
N ILE A 250 31.53 -22.92 13.68
CA ILE A 250 32.48 -22.46 12.68
C ILE A 250 33.87 -22.26 13.30
N LEU A 251 33.95 -21.60 14.45
CA LEU A 251 35.23 -21.38 15.14
C LEU A 251 35.88 -22.68 15.55
N ASP A 252 35.13 -23.65 16.09
CA ASP A 252 35.65 -24.96 16.45
C ASP A 252 36.20 -25.68 15.22
N ARG A 253 35.48 -25.63 14.09
CA ARG A 253 35.87 -26.33 12.88
C ARG A 253 37.07 -25.68 12.15
N THR A 254 37.22 -24.37 12.31
CA THR A 254 38.33 -23.61 11.72
C THR A 254 39.48 -23.37 12.72
N ALA A 255 39.52 -24.13 13.79
CA ALA A 255 40.54 -24.02 14.87
C ALA A 255 40.67 -22.56 15.45
N GLY A 256 39.56 -21.85 15.52
CA GLY A 256 39.49 -20.49 15.99
C GLY A 256 39.77 -19.40 14.92
N GLU A 257 40.15 -19.76 13.70
CA GLU A 257 40.47 -18.81 12.63
C GLU A 257 39.24 -18.09 12.08
N GLY A 258 38.10 -18.78 11.92
CA GLY A 258 36.89 -18.24 11.34
C GLY A 258 36.87 -18.22 9.78
N VAL A 259 36.08 -17.31 9.20
CA VAL A 259 35.85 -17.18 7.76
C VAL A 259 36.33 -15.83 7.21
N ASP A 260 36.65 -15.79 5.92
CA ASP A 260 37.14 -14.59 5.23
C ASP A 260 35.98 -13.69 4.78
N VAL A 261 34.83 -14.29 4.40
CA VAL A 261 33.68 -13.57 3.87
C VAL A 261 32.39 -14.12 4.48
N VAL A 262 31.49 -13.23 4.85
CA VAL A 262 30.12 -13.55 5.27
C VAL A 262 29.15 -12.93 4.29
N LEU A 263 28.33 -13.75 3.62
CA LEU A 263 27.19 -13.31 2.86
C LEU A 263 25.94 -13.44 3.77
N ASN A 264 25.49 -12.31 4.32
CA ASN A 264 24.44 -12.26 5.33
C ASN A 264 23.07 -11.94 4.74
N SER A 265 22.06 -12.65 5.25
CA SER A 265 20.64 -12.36 5.03
C SER A 265 19.82 -12.49 6.32
N LEU A 266 20.50 -12.64 7.47
CA LEU A 266 19.88 -12.73 8.80
C LEU A 266 19.90 -11.36 9.46
N ALA A 267 18.94 -11.10 10.35
CA ALA A 267 18.79 -9.84 11.05
C ALA A 267 19.06 -9.98 12.57
N GLY A 268 19.24 -8.86 13.23
CA GLY A 268 19.34 -8.76 14.69
C GLY A 268 20.63 -9.37 15.27
N GLU A 269 20.54 -10.20 16.33
CA GLU A 269 21.73 -10.73 17.04
C GLU A 269 22.63 -11.58 16.15
N ALA A 270 22.12 -12.17 15.08
CA ALA A 270 22.93 -12.93 14.12
C ALA A 270 24.04 -12.07 13.49
N ILE A 271 23.85 -10.76 13.33
CA ILE A 271 24.85 -9.83 12.80
C ILE A 271 26.08 -9.81 13.73
N ASN A 272 25.88 -9.70 15.04
CA ASN A 272 26.96 -9.70 16.03
C ASN A 272 27.71 -11.04 16.00
N ARG A 273 27.00 -12.15 15.88
CA ARG A 273 27.62 -13.49 15.76
C ARG A 273 28.46 -13.63 14.48
N ASN A 274 27.98 -13.05 13.39
CA ASN A 274 28.74 -13.03 12.14
C ASN A 274 30.04 -12.24 12.23
N PHE A 275 30.06 -11.11 12.96
CA PHE A 275 31.31 -10.39 13.21
C PHE A 275 32.31 -11.18 14.07
N GLN A 276 31.84 -12.08 14.94
CA GLN A 276 32.72 -12.93 15.78
C GLN A 276 33.45 -14.00 14.96
N VAL A 277 32.84 -14.48 13.86
CA VAL A 277 33.46 -15.51 13.02
C VAL A 277 34.30 -14.94 11.89
N LEU A 278 34.29 -13.60 11.65
CA LEU A 278 35.13 -12.98 10.65
C LEU A 278 36.60 -12.90 11.10
N ARG A 279 37.48 -13.34 10.22
CA ARG A 279 38.96 -13.18 10.37
C ARG A 279 39.37 -11.70 10.23
N PRO A 280 40.51 -11.29 10.72
CA PRO A 280 41.09 -10.01 10.37
C PRO A 280 41.15 -9.82 8.86
N PHE A 281 40.78 -8.60 8.38
CA PHE A 281 40.58 -8.22 6.98
C PHE A 281 39.38 -8.91 6.30
N GLY A 282 38.49 -9.53 7.10
CA GLY A 282 37.28 -10.15 6.62
C GLY A 282 36.28 -9.16 6.02
N ARG A 283 35.37 -9.65 5.18
CA ARG A 283 34.38 -8.87 4.44
C ARG A 283 32.97 -9.32 4.80
N PHE A 284 32.17 -8.40 5.30
CA PHE A 284 30.77 -8.63 5.63
C PHE A 284 29.91 -8.08 4.49
N LEU A 285 29.13 -8.92 3.84
CA LEU A 285 28.24 -8.61 2.71
C LEU A 285 26.80 -8.71 3.16
N GLU A 286 26.15 -7.59 3.41
CA GLU A 286 24.78 -7.52 3.93
C GLU A 286 23.78 -7.42 2.80
N LEU A 287 22.93 -8.44 2.68
CA LEU A 287 21.79 -8.48 1.77
C LEU A 287 20.47 -8.16 2.48
N GLY A 288 20.43 -8.32 3.81
CA GLY A 288 19.23 -8.08 4.62
C GLY A 288 18.90 -6.61 4.66
N LYS A 289 17.68 -6.24 4.28
CA LYS A 289 17.23 -4.84 4.26
C LYS A 289 16.62 -4.38 5.58
N ARG A 290 16.22 -5.30 6.46
CA ARG A 290 15.52 -4.98 7.71
C ARG A 290 16.34 -4.05 8.61
N ASP A 291 17.58 -4.40 8.89
CA ASP A 291 18.45 -3.61 9.77
C ASP A 291 18.82 -2.25 9.17
N PHE A 292 18.83 -2.10 7.83
CA PHE A 292 18.97 -0.81 7.16
C PHE A 292 17.78 0.12 7.41
N TYR A 293 16.56 -0.37 7.25
CA TYR A 293 15.36 0.45 7.44
C TYR A 293 15.07 0.74 8.92
N GLU A 294 15.40 -0.19 9.82
CA GLU A 294 15.34 0.03 11.28
C GLU A 294 16.49 0.92 11.79
N ASN A 295 17.44 1.29 10.92
CA ASN A 295 18.64 2.06 11.27
C ASN A 295 19.39 1.48 12.48
N THR A 296 19.58 0.16 12.47
CA THR A 296 20.18 -0.61 13.56
C THR A 296 21.63 -0.17 13.81
N ARG A 297 21.97 0.09 15.06
CA ARG A 297 23.32 0.52 15.44
C ARG A 297 24.27 -0.68 15.53
N LEU A 298 25.39 -0.58 14.85
CA LEU A 298 26.47 -1.56 14.92
C LEU A 298 27.58 -1.10 15.85
N GLY A 299 28.09 -2.03 16.68
CA GLY A 299 29.26 -1.79 17.50
C GLY A 299 30.54 -1.72 16.66
N LEU A 300 31.37 -0.69 16.81
CA LEU A 300 32.58 -0.50 15.99
C LEU A 300 33.77 -1.38 16.44
N ARG A 301 33.69 -2.04 17.60
CA ARG A 301 34.83 -2.82 18.15
C ARG A 301 35.36 -3.91 17.21
N PRO A 302 34.55 -4.68 16.46
CA PRO A 302 35.04 -5.67 15.48
C PRO A 302 35.88 -5.07 14.36
N PHE A 303 35.59 -3.85 13.94
CA PHE A 303 36.25 -3.18 12.81
C PHE A 303 37.73 -2.82 13.10
N ARG A 304 38.19 -2.88 14.36
CA ARG A 304 39.61 -2.78 14.69
C ARG A 304 40.47 -3.85 14.01
N ASN A 305 39.84 -4.95 13.54
CA ASN A 305 40.49 -6.04 12.79
C ASN A 305 40.53 -5.77 11.28
N ASN A 306 40.39 -4.51 10.86
CA ASN A 306 40.31 -4.10 9.43
C ASN A 306 39.20 -4.80 8.64
N LEU A 307 38.05 -5.02 9.26
CA LEU A 307 36.88 -5.58 8.59
C LEU A 307 36.28 -4.57 7.61
N SER A 308 35.77 -5.06 6.49
CA SER A 308 34.98 -4.31 5.52
C SER A 308 33.53 -4.70 5.65
N TYR A 309 32.63 -3.70 5.63
CA TYR A 309 31.18 -3.91 5.60
C TYR A 309 30.61 -3.32 4.31
N PHE A 310 29.86 -4.12 3.57
CA PHE A 310 29.19 -3.74 2.33
C PHE A 310 27.71 -3.91 2.48
N GLY A 311 26.96 -2.79 2.47
CA GLY A 311 25.50 -2.82 2.30
C GLY A 311 25.17 -3.01 0.83
N ILE A 312 24.44 -4.06 0.53
CA ILE A 312 24.17 -4.45 -0.86
C ILE A 312 22.69 -4.25 -1.16
N ASP A 313 22.43 -3.32 -2.08
CA ASP A 313 21.14 -3.11 -2.71
C ASP A 313 21.27 -3.20 -4.22
N ALA A 314 21.15 -4.42 -4.74
CA ALA A 314 21.28 -4.68 -6.18
C ALA A 314 20.18 -4.01 -7.01
N ASP A 315 19.04 -3.68 -6.40
CA ASP A 315 17.93 -2.97 -7.03
C ASP A 315 18.36 -1.55 -7.50
N GLN A 316 19.24 -0.90 -6.73
CA GLN A 316 19.78 0.42 -7.11
C GLN A 316 20.81 0.37 -8.25
N LEU A 317 21.46 -0.76 -8.47
CA LEU A 317 22.47 -0.87 -9.53
C LEU A 317 21.89 -0.55 -10.91
N MET A 318 20.68 -1.02 -11.19
CA MET A 318 20.01 -0.80 -12.46
C MET A 318 19.78 0.67 -12.76
N LEU A 319 19.44 1.46 -11.72
CA LEU A 319 19.14 2.88 -11.85
C LEU A 319 20.41 3.75 -11.81
N LYS A 320 21.31 3.44 -10.86
CA LYS A 320 22.44 4.33 -10.55
C LYS A 320 23.72 3.97 -11.30
N GLN A 321 23.85 2.68 -11.70
CA GLN A 321 25.04 2.14 -12.36
C GLN A 321 24.67 1.23 -13.57
N PRO A 322 23.87 1.70 -14.55
CA PRO A 322 23.35 0.84 -15.62
C PRO A 322 24.47 0.22 -16.49
N ALA A 323 25.58 0.93 -16.70
CA ALA A 323 26.71 0.40 -17.45
C ALA A 323 27.42 -0.76 -16.70
N LEU A 324 27.56 -0.65 -15.38
CA LEU A 324 28.09 -1.71 -14.53
C LEU A 324 27.16 -2.92 -14.54
N THR A 325 25.85 -2.70 -14.36
CA THR A 325 24.84 -3.75 -14.38
C THR A 325 24.89 -4.53 -15.69
N ARG A 326 24.88 -3.82 -16.84
CA ARG A 326 24.97 -4.45 -18.16
C ARG A 326 26.22 -5.30 -18.30
N ARG A 327 27.37 -4.80 -17.86
CA ARG A 327 28.64 -5.54 -17.92
C ARG A 327 28.60 -6.81 -17.09
N LEU A 328 28.20 -6.70 -15.79
CA LEU A 328 28.13 -7.84 -14.87
C LEU A 328 27.11 -8.88 -15.34
N PHE A 329 25.94 -8.41 -15.83
CA PHE A 329 24.93 -9.33 -16.36
C PHE A 329 25.41 -10.05 -17.63
N GLY A 330 26.14 -9.36 -18.51
CA GLY A 330 26.77 -9.96 -19.66
C GLY A 330 27.82 -11.02 -19.29
N GLU A 331 28.68 -10.75 -18.30
CA GLU A 331 29.66 -11.70 -17.76
C GLU A 331 28.96 -12.95 -17.17
N ILE A 332 27.86 -12.75 -16.43
CA ILE A 332 27.03 -13.85 -15.88
C ILE A 332 26.48 -14.72 -17.02
N MET A 333 25.87 -14.09 -18.03
CA MET A 333 25.28 -14.83 -19.15
C MET A 333 26.33 -15.60 -19.97
N ALA A 334 27.55 -15.07 -20.05
CA ALA A 334 28.66 -15.81 -20.65
C ALA A 334 29.00 -17.09 -19.87
N LEU A 335 29.03 -17.03 -18.53
CA LEU A 335 29.26 -18.21 -17.67
C LEU A 335 28.14 -19.26 -17.80
N PHE A 336 26.89 -18.83 -18.03
CA PHE A 336 25.78 -19.74 -18.33
C PHE A 336 25.95 -20.40 -19.71
N ASN A 337 26.36 -19.64 -20.74
CA ASN A 337 26.62 -20.17 -22.08
C ASN A 337 27.81 -21.16 -22.09
N GLU A 338 28.81 -20.96 -21.25
CA GLU A 338 29.96 -21.85 -21.06
C GLU A 338 29.63 -23.07 -20.20
N GLY A 339 28.44 -23.15 -19.60
CA GLY A 339 28.04 -24.25 -18.71
C GLY A 339 28.75 -24.24 -17.35
N VAL A 340 29.32 -23.12 -16.94
CA VAL A 340 29.97 -22.93 -15.61
C VAL A 340 28.91 -22.71 -14.52
N LEU A 341 27.92 -21.90 -14.85
CA LEU A 341 26.77 -21.66 -13.99
C LEU A 341 25.55 -22.37 -14.57
N HIS A 342 24.66 -22.81 -13.66
CA HIS A 342 23.43 -23.51 -14.01
C HIS A 342 22.21 -22.81 -13.41
N PRO A 343 21.02 -22.87 -14.07
CA PRO A 343 19.77 -22.36 -13.50
C PRO A 343 19.51 -22.95 -12.11
N LEU A 344 18.84 -22.20 -11.28
CA LEU A 344 18.47 -22.69 -9.95
C LEU A 344 17.39 -23.76 -10.04
N PRO A 345 17.32 -24.70 -9.09
CA PRO A 345 16.09 -25.46 -8.86
C PRO A 345 14.93 -24.50 -8.68
N TYR A 346 13.77 -24.79 -9.24
CA TYR A 346 12.61 -23.93 -9.14
C TYR A 346 11.32 -24.75 -8.96
N HIS A 347 10.34 -24.10 -8.41
CA HIS A 347 8.96 -24.58 -8.32
C HIS A 347 8.06 -23.63 -9.10
N THR A 348 7.24 -24.19 -10.01
CA THR A 348 6.33 -23.38 -10.84
C THR A 348 4.95 -23.30 -10.20
N PHE A 349 4.33 -22.14 -10.34
CA PHE A 349 2.92 -21.90 -10.11
C PHE A 349 2.33 -21.26 -11.35
N GLU A 350 1.12 -21.61 -11.70
CA GLU A 350 0.40 -20.90 -12.76
C GLU A 350 -0.09 -19.53 -12.25
N ALA A 351 -0.35 -18.61 -13.17
CA ALA A 351 -0.81 -17.25 -12.84
C ALA A 351 -2.07 -17.22 -11.96
N GLU A 352 -2.94 -18.21 -12.08
CA GLU A 352 -4.15 -18.36 -11.26
C GLU A 352 -3.82 -18.64 -9.78
N ASP A 353 -2.72 -19.34 -9.52
CA ASP A 353 -2.25 -19.72 -8.19
C ASP A 353 -1.23 -18.74 -7.60
N VAL A 354 -1.16 -17.53 -8.11
CA VAL A 354 -0.15 -16.53 -7.70
C VAL A 354 -0.16 -16.24 -6.19
N VAL A 355 -1.34 -16.21 -5.58
CA VAL A 355 -1.47 -16.00 -4.12
C VAL A 355 -0.80 -17.14 -3.35
N ASP A 356 -0.92 -18.37 -3.84
CA ASP A 356 -0.31 -19.54 -3.22
C ASP A 356 1.21 -19.54 -3.38
N ALA A 357 1.72 -19.07 -4.52
CA ALA A 357 3.14 -18.86 -4.74
C ALA A 357 3.74 -17.87 -3.72
N PHE A 358 3.07 -16.72 -3.49
CA PHE A 358 3.49 -15.73 -2.50
C PHE A 358 3.48 -16.31 -1.08
N ARG A 359 2.43 -17.05 -0.69
CA ARG A 359 2.35 -17.72 0.60
C ARG A 359 3.42 -18.81 0.76
N TYR A 360 3.71 -19.58 -0.31
CA TYR A 360 4.75 -20.59 -0.30
C TYR A 360 6.13 -19.98 -0.02
N MET A 361 6.41 -18.79 -0.58
CA MET A 361 7.61 -18.01 -0.28
C MET A 361 7.60 -17.45 1.14
N GLN A 362 6.47 -16.88 1.59
CA GLN A 362 6.29 -16.36 2.94
C GLN A 362 6.61 -17.40 4.00
N GLN A 363 6.20 -18.68 3.77
CA GLN A 363 6.47 -19.82 4.65
C GLN A 363 7.90 -20.36 4.52
N ALA A 364 8.75 -19.76 3.70
CA ALA A 364 10.14 -20.20 3.46
C ALA A 364 10.25 -21.69 3.11
N ARG A 365 9.26 -22.25 2.41
CA ARG A 365 9.23 -23.70 2.03
C ARG A 365 10.12 -24.04 0.85
N GLN A 366 10.39 -23.07 -0.02
CA GLN A 366 11.11 -23.29 -1.28
C GLN A 366 12.56 -23.74 -1.06
N ILE A 367 13.03 -24.57 -1.96
CA ILE A 367 14.45 -24.80 -2.29
C ILE A 367 14.67 -24.14 -3.65
N GLY A 368 15.62 -23.22 -3.76
CA GLY A 368 15.83 -22.47 -4.99
C GLY A 368 14.82 -21.33 -5.19
N LYS A 369 14.22 -21.25 -6.38
CA LYS A 369 13.37 -20.16 -6.85
C LYS A 369 11.91 -20.57 -7.02
N ILE A 370 11.01 -19.62 -6.93
CA ILE A 370 9.60 -19.77 -7.33
C ILE A 370 9.43 -19.02 -8.63
N VAL A 371 8.76 -19.63 -9.60
CA VAL A 371 8.53 -19.07 -10.94
C VAL A 371 7.04 -19.10 -11.25
N ILE A 372 6.46 -17.98 -11.66
CA ILE A 372 5.09 -17.91 -12.16
C ILE A 372 5.11 -18.09 -13.67
N THR A 373 4.24 -18.97 -14.18
CA THR A 373 4.11 -19.30 -15.60
C THR A 373 2.74 -18.90 -16.15
N TYR A 374 2.66 -18.73 -17.46
CA TYR A 374 1.45 -18.24 -18.12
C TYR A 374 1.03 -19.17 -19.29
N PRO A 375 0.84 -20.48 -19.07
CA PRO A 375 0.61 -21.45 -20.15
C PRO A 375 -0.69 -21.24 -20.93
N HIS A 376 -1.69 -20.63 -20.31
CA HIS A 376 -3.00 -20.33 -20.92
C HIS A 376 -3.21 -18.84 -21.20
N GLY A 377 -2.13 -18.04 -21.11
CA GLY A 377 -2.22 -16.58 -21.09
C GLY A 377 -2.97 -16.06 -19.85
N ILE A 378 -2.79 -14.82 -19.52
CA ILE A 378 -3.54 -14.17 -18.41
C ILE A 378 -4.93 -13.70 -18.91
N GLU A 379 -5.20 -13.79 -20.20
CA GLU A 379 -6.40 -13.26 -20.85
C GLU A 379 -7.70 -13.99 -20.43
N GLY A 380 -7.58 -15.24 -19.95
CA GLY A 380 -8.71 -16.05 -19.45
C GLY A 380 -9.01 -15.89 -17.97
N ILE A 381 -8.12 -15.29 -17.18
CA ILE A 381 -8.33 -15.07 -15.75
C ILE A 381 -9.45 -14.03 -15.60
N PRO A 382 -10.45 -14.25 -14.70
CA PRO A 382 -11.47 -13.26 -14.42
C PRO A 382 -10.81 -11.95 -13.94
N LEU A 383 -10.74 -10.97 -14.84
CA LEU A 383 -10.25 -9.64 -14.48
C LEU A 383 -11.37 -8.88 -13.79
N PRO A 384 -11.08 -8.17 -12.68
CA PRO A 384 -12.02 -7.19 -12.17
C PRO A 384 -12.42 -6.25 -13.31
N ALA A 385 -13.66 -5.84 -13.36
CA ALA A 385 -14.27 -5.09 -14.46
C ALA A 385 -13.66 -3.68 -14.72
N ASP A 386 -12.53 -3.35 -14.13
CA ASP A 386 -11.91 -2.01 -14.07
C ASP A 386 -10.98 -1.64 -15.23
N SER A 387 -10.87 -2.46 -16.26
CA SER A 387 -9.97 -2.17 -17.38
C SER A 387 -10.69 -1.65 -18.60
N THR A 388 -11.21 -0.44 -18.47
CA THR A 388 -11.72 0.29 -19.64
C THR A 388 -10.60 1.00 -20.37
N THR A 389 -10.51 0.82 -21.67
CA THR A 389 -9.89 1.79 -22.58
C THR A 389 -10.51 3.15 -22.28
N ARG A 390 -9.83 3.97 -21.52
CA ARG A 390 -10.28 5.35 -21.27
C ARG A 390 -10.36 6.04 -22.63
N ARG A 391 -11.58 6.27 -23.15
CA ARG A 391 -11.78 7.45 -23.97
C ARG A 391 -11.19 8.60 -23.16
N SER A 392 -10.10 9.20 -23.60
CA SER A 392 -9.55 10.34 -22.89
C SER A 392 -10.59 11.47 -22.96
N TRP A 393 -11.08 11.84 -21.80
CA TRP A 393 -11.96 12.99 -21.70
C TRP A 393 -11.12 14.23 -22.02
N GLN A 394 -11.48 14.95 -23.08
CA GLN A 394 -10.70 16.06 -23.61
C GLN A 394 -11.51 17.35 -23.51
N LEU A 395 -10.87 18.38 -22.99
CA LEU A 395 -11.41 19.73 -22.92
C LEU A 395 -10.97 20.59 -24.10
N SER A 396 -11.81 21.55 -24.46
CA SER A 396 -11.48 22.48 -25.53
C SER A 396 -10.43 23.50 -25.07
N ALA A 397 -9.33 23.62 -25.82
CA ALA A 397 -8.32 24.65 -25.58
C ALA A 397 -8.85 26.08 -25.82
N ASN A 398 -9.93 26.21 -26.62
CA ASN A 398 -10.57 27.48 -26.98
C ASN A 398 -11.79 27.79 -26.10
N ALA A 399 -11.88 27.23 -24.91
CA ALA A 399 -12.93 27.45 -23.95
C ALA A 399 -12.36 27.80 -22.58
N SER A 400 -13.14 28.53 -21.78
CA SER A 400 -12.76 28.90 -20.41
C SER A 400 -13.41 27.96 -19.39
N TYR A 401 -12.66 27.67 -18.31
CA TYR A 401 -13.11 26.82 -17.22
C TYR A 401 -12.91 27.54 -15.88
N LEU A 402 -13.98 27.68 -15.13
CA LEU A 402 -14.01 28.36 -13.85
C LEU A 402 -13.91 27.35 -12.70
N VAL A 403 -12.97 27.57 -11.77
CA VAL A 403 -12.80 26.75 -10.57
C VAL A 403 -12.88 27.62 -9.33
N THR A 404 -13.94 27.49 -8.55
CA THR A 404 -14.04 28.15 -7.25
C THR A 404 -13.29 27.34 -6.19
N GLY A 405 -12.59 28.02 -5.28
CA GLY A 405 -11.62 27.34 -4.41
C GLY A 405 -10.36 26.86 -5.17
N GLY A 406 -10.16 27.31 -6.42
CA GLY A 406 -9.14 26.83 -7.35
C GLY A 406 -7.71 27.31 -7.09
N LEU A 407 -7.46 28.12 -6.03
CA LEU A 407 -6.15 28.68 -5.73
C LEU A 407 -5.42 27.96 -4.58
N SER A 408 -5.96 26.87 -4.07
CA SER A 408 -5.32 26.03 -3.03
C SER A 408 -5.93 24.65 -2.95
N GLY A 409 -5.19 23.71 -2.34
CA GLY A 409 -5.67 22.37 -1.98
C GLY A 409 -6.29 21.60 -3.15
N PHE A 410 -7.41 20.89 -2.91
CA PHE A 410 -8.00 20.00 -3.91
C PHE A 410 -8.58 20.75 -5.12
N GLY A 411 -9.10 21.99 -4.95
CA GLY A 411 -9.52 22.83 -6.08
C GLY A 411 -8.38 23.21 -7.01
N LEU A 412 -7.18 23.47 -6.47
CA LEU A 412 -5.99 23.74 -7.27
C LEU A 412 -5.52 22.47 -8.03
N ARG A 413 -5.53 21.31 -7.38
CA ARG A 413 -5.23 20.02 -8.04
C ARG A 413 -6.22 19.73 -9.17
N THR A 414 -7.49 20.09 -8.97
CA THR A 414 -8.50 19.97 -10.04
C THR A 414 -8.18 20.92 -11.20
N ALA A 415 -7.72 22.14 -10.95
CA ALA A 415 -7.29 23.05 -12.01
C ALA A 415 -6.08 22.47 -12.80
N GLU A 416 -5.09 21.89 -12.13
CA GLU A 416 -3.95 21.20 -12.76
C GLU A 416 -4.44 20.00 -13.61
N TRP A 417 -5.40 19.23 -13.09
CA TRP A 417 -6.02 18.12 -13.81
C TRP A 417 -6.76 18.61 -15.06
N LEU A 418 -7.57 19.70 -15.00
CA LEU A 418 -8.22 20.28 -16.18
C LEU A 418 -7.21 20.66 -17.26
N VAL A 419 -6.04 21.21 -16.87
CA VAL A 419 -4.95 21.51 -17.81
C VAL A 419 -4.39 20.23 -18.45
N SER A 420 -4.21 19.17 -17.70
CA SER A 420 -3.79 17.86 -18.23
C SER A 420 -4.80 17.26 -19.21
N LYS A 421 -6.09 17.65 -19.09
CA LYS A 421 -7.18 17.25 -19.98
C LYS A 421 -7.39 18.19 -21.17
N GLY A 422 -6.49 19.15 -21.37
CA GLY A 422 -6.50 20.03 -22.55
C GLY A 422 -6.97 21.47 -22.30
N ALA A 423 -7.47 21.82 -21.12
CA ALA A 423 -7.82 23.21 -20.81
C ALA A 423 -6.61 24.13 -20.95
N ARG A 424 -6.81 25.31 -21.57
CA ARG A 424 -5.77 26.33 -21.75
C ARG A 424 -6.19 27.71 -21.25
N GLN A 425 -7.44 27.86 -20.81
CA GLN A 425 -7.99 29.09 -20.29
C GLN A 425 -8.70 28.80 -18.97
N LEU A 426 -8.16 29.31 -17.86
CA LEU A 426 -8.69 29.04 -16.52
C LEU A 426 -9.08 30.33 -15.79
N VAL A 427 -10.17 30.28 -15.05
CA VAL A 427 -10.57 31.30 -14.08
C VAL A 427 -10.54 30.68 -12.69
N LEU A 428 -9.53 31.05 -11.91
CA LEU A 428 -9.35 30.48 -10.55
C LEU A 428 -9.81 31.49 -9.51
N VAL A 429 -10.77 31.09 -8.68
CA VAL A 429 -11.46 32.00 -7.77
C VAL A 429 -11.22 31.60 -6.32
N SER A 430 -10.85 32.56 -5.49
CA SER A 430 -10.88 32.44 -4.02
C SER A 430 -11.18 33.79 -3.40
N ARG A 431 -11.56 33.84 -2.13
CA ARG A 431 -11.88 35.09 -1.42
C ARG A 431 -10.70 36.08 -1.36
N SER A 432 -9.50 35.56 -1.21
CA SER A 432 -8.27 36.39 -1.09
C SER A 432 -7.46 36.50 -2.38
N GLY A 433 -7.92 35.89 -3.48
CA GLY A 433 -7.12 35.82 -4.71
C GLY A 433 -5.83 35.03 -4.54
N ALA A 434 -4.84 35.22 -5.41
CA ALA A 434 -3.58 34.48 -5.44
C ALA A 434 -2.52 35.04 -4.45
N THR A 435 -2.88 35.18 -3.18
CA THR A 435 -1.97 35.72 -2.16
C THR A 435 -0.98 34.68 -1.59
N GLY A 436 -1.36 33.40 -1.54
CA GLY A 436 -0.56 32.32 -1.00
C GLY A 436 0.59 31.88 -1.92
N ASP A 437 1.68 31.34 -1.34
CA ASP A 437 2.84 30.84 -2.09
C ASP A 437 2.49 29.65 -2.99
N GLU A 438 1.60 28.78 -2.56
CA GLU A 438 1.08 27.64 -3.34
C GLU A 438 0.43 28.14 -4.64
N ALA A 439 -0.45 29.14 -4.53
CA ALA A 439 -1.11 29.77 -5.68
C ALA A 439 -0.10 30.42 -6.64
N LYS A 440 0.86 31.21 -6.12
CA LYS A 440 1.87 31.89 -6.94
C LYS A 440 2.74 30.91 -7.72
N LYS A 441 3.19 29.83 -7.06
CA LYS A 441 3.97 28.76 -7.71
C LYS A 441 3.16 28.06 -8.80
N ALA A 442 1.88 27.78 -8.54
CA ALA A 442 1.00 27.15 -9.51
C ALA A 442 0.75 28.06 -10.73
N LEU A 443 0.49 29.34 -10.53
CA LEU A 443 0.32 30.30 -11.62
C LEU A 443 1.56 30.38 -12.51
N SER A 444 2.76 30.38 -11.92
CA SER A 444 4.02 30.35 -12.68
C SER A 444 4.17 29.07 -13.52
N ARG A 445 3.76 27.91 -12.98
CA ARG A 445 3.76 26.63 -13.73
C ARG A 445 2.75 26.65 -14.88
N PHE A 446 1.54 27.15 -14.66
CA PHE A 446 0.54 27.29 -15.71
C PHE A 446 1.01 28.18 -16.85
N THR A 447 1.61 29.32 -16.52
CA THR A 447 2.20 30.22 -17.53
C THR A 447 3.30 29.53 -18.34
N ALA A 448 4.19 28.80 -17.68
CA ALA A 448 5.25 28.02 -18.35
C ALA A 448 4.70 26.93 -19.29
N GLN A 449 3.49 26.42 -19.02
CA GLN A 449 2.78 25.45 -19.86
C GLN A 449 1.90 26.09 -20.95
N GLY A 450 1.96 27.41 -21.12
CA GLY A 450 1.14 28.12 -22.10
C GLY A 450 -0.35 28.21 -21.72
N VAL A 451 -0.69 28.09 -20.43
CA VAL A 451 -2.05 28.24 -19.92
C VAL A 451 -2.28 29.66 -19.47
N THR A 452 -3.34 30.30 -19.99
CA THR A 452 -3.80 31.61 -19.52
C THR A 452 -4.65 31.42 -18.27
N VAL A 453 -4.29 32.12 -17.18
CA VAL A 453 -5.02 32.02 -15.93
C VAL A 453 -5.43 33.40 -15.44
N GLN A 454 -6.73 33.62 -15.26
CA GLN A 454 -7.28 34.73 -14.53
C GLN A 454 -7.51 34.34 -13.06
N ALA A 455 -6.63 34.79 -12.17
CA ALA A 455 -6.79 34.59 -10.73
C ALA A 455 -7.62 35.74 -10.15
N ALA A 456 -8.77 35.45 -9.58
CA ALA A 456 -9.72 36.42 -9.08
C ALA A 456 -9.95 36.35 -7.57
N ALA A 457 -9.93 37.49 -6.90
CA ALA A 457 -10.47 37.65 -5.56
C ALA A 457 -11.98 37.92 -5.66
N CYS A 458 -12.81 36.95 -5.24
CA CYS A 458 -14.26 37.06 -5.29
C CYS A 458 -14.87 36.13 -4.22
N ASP A 459 -15.80 36.69 -3.45
CA ASP A 459 -16.66 35.89 -2.58
C ASP A 459 -17.84 35.36 -3.39
N VAL A 460 -17.84 34.07 -3.67
CA VAL A 460 -18.90 33.41 -4.47
C VAL A 460 -20.28 33.44 -3.79
N SER A 461 -20.33 33.68 -2.49
CA SER A 461 -21.57 33.87 -1.74
C SER A 461 -22.16 35.27 -1.98
N ASN A 462 -21.39 36.21 -2.55
CA ASN A 462 -21.85 37.51 -2.98
C ASN A 462 -22.20 37.49 -4.46
N ARG A 463 -23.50 37.50 -4.75
CA ARG A 463 -24.02 37.42 -6.11
C ARG A 463 -23.49 38.53 -7.05
N ASP A 464 -23.39 39.77 -6.55
CA ASP A 464 -22.98 40.89 -7.39
C ASP A 464 -21.49 40.89 -7.71
N GLU A 465 -20.64 40.42 -6.79
CA GLU A 465 -19.21 40.19 -7.06
C GLU A 465 -19.03 39.11 -8.11
N LEU A 466 -19.74 37.98 -7.98
CA LEU A 466 -19.68 36.89 -8.92
C LEU A 466 -20.20 37.28 -10.30
N ALA A 467 -21.29 38.08 -10.39
CA ALA A 467 -21.82 38.57 -11.64
C ALA A 467 -20.81 39.52 -12.34
N LYS A 468 -20.15 40.41 -11.60
CA LYS A 468 -19.10 41.26 -12.16
C LYS A 468 -17.92 40.45 -12.71
N LEU A 469 -17.48 39.43 -11.99
CA LEU A 469 -16.42 38.54 -12.44
C LEU A 469 -16.81 37.80 -13.73
N LEU A 470 -18.02 37.21 -13.79
CA LEU A 470 -18.48 36.47 -14.96
C LEU A 470 -18.63 37.40 -16.20
N ASN A 471 -19.10 38.62 -16.03
CA ASN A 471 -19.15 39.64 -17.10
C ASN A 471 -17.74 39.99 -17.61
N GLN A 472 -16.78 40.20 -16.70
CA GLN A 472 -15.38 40.44 -17.08
C GLN A 472 -14.81 39.22 -17.85
N VAL A 473 -15.07 37.98 -17.41
CA VAL A 473 -14.65 36.77 -18.11
C VAL A 473 -15.23 36.70 -19.51
N ALA A 474 -16.52 37.04 -19.67
CA ALA A 474 -17.19 37.04 -20.97
C ALA A 474 -16.59 38.07 -21.95
N GLU A 475 -16.05 39.19 -21.43
CA GLU A 475 -15.43 40.24 -22.25
C GLU A 475 -13.97 39.92 -22.62
N THR A 476 -13.23 39.21 -21.75
CA THR A 476 -11.76 39.11 -21.85
C THR A 476 -11.24 37.72 -22.19
N MET A 477 -12.08 36.71 -22.10
CA MET A 477 -11.70 35.29 -22.26
C MET A 477 -12.61 34.57 -23.28
N PRO A 478 -12.18 33.44 -23.82
CA PRO A 478 -13.05 32.54 -24.61
C PRO A 478 -14.31 32.13 -23.85
N PRO A 479 -15.38 31.68 -24.55
CA PRO A 479 -16.63 31.31 -23.91
C PRO A 479 -16.47 30.37 -22.73
N LEU A 480 -17.18 30.66 -21.63
CA LEU A 480 -17.21 29.77 -20.47
C LEU A 480 -17.97 28.48 -20.82
N LYS A 481 -17.28 27.35 -20.71
CA LYS A 481 -17.79 26.02 -21.03
C LYS A 481 -17.81 25.07 -19.83
N GLY A 482 -17.12 25.42 -18.73
CA GLY A 482 -17.11 24.57 -17.57
C GLY A 482 -17.03 25.33 -16.25
N VAL A 483 -17.74 24.83 -15.26
CA VAL A 483 -17.73 25.33 -13.88
C VAL A 483 -17.43 24.17 -12.94
N VAL A 484 -16.44 24.36 -12.06
CA VAL A 484 -16.15 23.45 -10.94
C VAL A 484 -16.29 24.23 -9.64
N HIS A 485 -17.21 23.84 -8.80
CA HIS A 485 -17.45 24.46 -7.52
C HIS A 485 -16.83 23.63 -6.39
N ALA A 486 -15.61 24.01 -5.97
CA ALA A 486 -14.85 23.36 -4.89
C ALA A 486 -14.64 24.29 -3.67
N ALA A 487 -15.31 25.44 -3.61
CA ALA A 487 -15.22 26.34 -2.48
C ALA A 487 -15.88 25.72 -1.24
N ALA A 488 -15.16 25.73 -0.11
CA ALA A 488 -15.66 25.19 1.14
C ALA A 488 -15.04 25.92 2.34
N VAL A 489 -15.78 25.93 3.44
CA VAL A 489 -15.33 26.30 4.78
C VAL A 489 -15.79 25.22 5.74
N ILE A 490 -14.91 24.79 6.65
CA ILE A 490 -15.22 23.85 7.72
C ILE A 490 -15.23 24.63 9.04
N ASP A 491 -16.33 24.52 9.78
CA ASP A 491 -16.50 25.13 11.11
C ASP A 491 -17.41 24.17 11.92
N ASP A 492 -16.76 23.13 12.46
CA ASP A 492 -17.40 21.96 13.04
C ASP A 492 -17.82 22.25 14.49
N ALA A 493 -19.06 21.86 14.84
CA ALA A 493 -19.53 21.82 16.22
C ALA A 493 -20.69 20.82 16.35
N LEU A 494 -20.89 20.27 17.56
CA LEU A 494 -22.06 19.47 17.83
C LEU A 494 -23.33 20.31 17.61
N ILE A 495 -24.39 19.67 17.08
CA ILE A 495 -25.63 20.38 16.68
C ILE A 495 -26.21 21.26 17.81
N ARG A 496 -26.10 20.83 19.06
CA ARG A 496 -26.54 21.59 20.24
C ARG A 496 -25.73 22.86 20.52
N ASN A 497 -24.54 22.96 19.95
CA ASN A 497 -23.58 24.04 20.14
C ASN A 497 -23.44 24.94 18.88
N LEU A 498 -24.12 24.57 17.77
CA LEU A 498 -24.08 25.34 16.54
C LEU A 498 -24.88 26.64 16.71
N ASP A 499 -24.23 27.78 16.42
CA ASP A 499 -24.91 29.06 16.31
C ASP A 499 -25.21 29.43 14.83
N SER A 500 -26.06 30.43 14.64
CA SER A 500 -26.48 30.90 13.32
C SER A 500 -25.32 31.46 12.48
N ARG A 501 -24.25 31.95 13.11
CA ARG A 501 -23.06 32.49 12.41
C ARG A 501 -22.20 31.36 11.87
N GLN A 502 -21.98 30.28 12.64
CA GLN A 502 -21.27 29.10 12.21
C GLN A 502 -22.03 28.41 11.07
N ILE A 503 -23.34 28.27 11.18
CA ILE A 503 -24.17 27.75 10.11
C ILE A 503 -24.03 28.58 8.84
N ALA A 504 -24.22 29.89 8.90
CA ALA A 504 -24.09 30.77 7.74
C ALA A 504 -22.69 30.76 7.13
N ARG A 505 -21.63 30.69 7.94
CA ARG A 505 -20.24 30.65 7.48
C ARG A 505 -19.94 29.42 6.62
N VAL A 506 -20.55 28.27 6.92
CA VAL A 506 -20.36 27.01 6.21
C VAL A 506 -21.28 26.93 4.98
N LEU A 507 -22.55 27.29 5.13
CA LEU A 507 -23.55 27.22 4.06
C LEU A 507 -23.28 28.22 2.94
N ALA A 508 -22.90 29.47 3.27
CA ALA A 508 -22.78 30.53 2.28
C ALA A 508 -21.82 30.21 1.13
N PRO A 509 -20.54 29.87 1.34
CA PRO A 509 -19.64 29.62 0.24
C PRO A 509 -20.00 28.38 -0.58
N LYS A 510 -20.59 27.36 0.03
CA LYS A 510 -21.00 26.11 -0.65
C LYS A 510 -22.36 26.25 -1.31
N MET A 511 -23.39 26.42 -0.52
CA MET A 511 -24.77 26.41 -0.99
C MET A 511 -25.11 27.67 -1.79
N LEU A 512 -24.98 28.89 -1.20
CA LEU A 512 -25.30 30.12 -1.90
C LEU A 512 -24.38 30.34 -3.11
N GLY A 513 -23.08 30.03 -2.96
CA GLY A 513 -22.13 30.09 -4.08
C GLY A 513 -22.56 29.22 -5.27
N ALA A 514 -22.98 27.98 -5.02
CA ALA A 514 -23.49 27.08 -6.05
C ALA A 514 -24.79 27.60 -6.71
N TYR A 515 -25.73 28.13 -5.91
CA TYR A 515 -26.96 28.71 -6.45
C TYR A 515 -26.69 29.95 -7.30
N HIS A 516 -25.80 30.84 -6.90
CA HIS A 516 -25.41 32.00 -7.69
C HIS A 516 -24.71 31.60 -8.99
N LEU A 517 -23.82 30.59 -8.95
CA LEU A 517 -23.17 30.02 -10.14
C LEU A 517 -24.23 29.45 -11.09
N ASP A 518 -25.19 28.68 -10.58
CA ASP A 518 -26.27 28.14 -11.40
C ASP A 518 -27.10 29.28 -12.03
N GLU A 519 -27.59 30.24 -11.22
CA GLU A 519 -28.42 31.36 -11.70
C GLU A 519 -27.71 32.18 -12.79
N LEU A 520 -26.43 32.51 -12.57
CA LEU A 520 -25.66 33.37 -13.45
C LEU A 520 -25.12 32.67 -14.70
N THR A 521 -25.10 31.34 -14.73
CA THR A 521 -24.55 30.56 -15.85
C THR A 521 -25.58 29.63 -16.53
N ARG A 522 -26.79 29.55 -16.02
CA ARG A 522 -27.86 28.66 -16.51
C ARG A 522 -28.17 28.85 -17.99
N HIS A 523 -28.05 30.07 -18.50
CA HIS A 523 -28.29 30.43 -19.90
C HIS A 523 -27.09 30.14 -20.82
N LEU A 524 -25.92 29.78 -20.25
CA LEU A 524 -24.72 29.50 -21.02
C LEU A 524 -24.70 28.02 -21.45
N PRO A 525 -24.23 27.70 -22.67
CA PRO A 525 -24.11 26.34 -23.14
C PRO A 525 -22.87 25.68 -22.51
N LEU A 526 -22.95 25.36 -21.24
CA LEU A 526 -21.89 24.69 -20.52
C LEU A 526 -21.78 23.22 -20.95
N ASP A 527 -20.54 22.72 -21.02
CA ASP A 527 -20.24 21.30 -21.26
C ASP A 527 -20.15 20.54 -19.91
N LEU A 528 -19.80 21.24 -18.82
CA LEU A 528 -19.69 20.64 -17.50
C LEU A 528 -20.08 21.67 -16.38
N PHE A 529 -20.71 21.12 -15.34
CA PHE A 529 -20.99 21.82 -14.09
C PHE A 529 -20.78 20.82 -12.94
N ILE A 530 -19.61 20.89 -12.29
CA ILE A 530 -19.19 19.92 -11.27
C ILE A 530 -19.31 20.55 -9.88
N LEU A 531 -19.98 19.85 -8.98
CA LEU A 531 -20.18 20.24 -7.60
C LEU A 531 -19.42 19.28 -6.66
N PHE A 532 -18.57 19.83 -5.81
CA PHE A 532 -17.80 19.05 -4.83
C PHE A 532 -18.61 18.93 -3.53
N SER A 533 -19.35 17.84 -3.39
CA SER A 533 -20.07 17.42 -2.18
C SER A 533 -19.12 16.65 -1.23
N SER A 534 -19.66 15.94 -0.29
CA SER A 534 -18.94 15.08 0.66
C SER A 534 -19.67 13.75 0.84
N ALA A 535 -18.93 12.68 0.95
CA ALA A 535 -19.45 11.35 1.25
C ALA A 535 -20.22 11.32 2.59
N THR A 536 -19.96 12.29 3.48
CA THR A 536 -20.70 12.45 4.76
C THR A 536 -22.19 12.74 4.58
N VAL A 537 -22.66 13.11 3.37
CA VAL A 537 -24.10 13.21 3.10
C VAL A 537 -24.78 11.83 3.16
N ALA A 538 -24.07 10.79 2.75
CA ALA A 538 -24.62 9.44 2.73
C ALA A 538 -24.81 8.83 4.13
N PHE A 539 -23.85 9.04 5.06
CA PHE A 539 -23.81 8.38 6.37
C PHE A 539 -23.75 9.31 7.58
N GLY A 540 -23.65 10.63 7.36
CA GLY A 540 -23.50 11.62 8.43
C GLY A 540 -22.06 11.70 8.96
N ASN A 541 -21.80 12.71 9.80
CA ASN A 541 -20.56 12.78 10.58
C ASN A 541 -20.81 13.59 11.85
N PRO A 542 -20.57 13.05 13.05
CA PRO A 542 -20.74 13.76 14.30
C PRO A 542 -19.96 15.09 14.33
N GLY A 543 -20.65 16.18 14.70
CA GLY A 543 -20.04 17.51 14.72
C GLY A 543 -20.08 18.28 13.38
N GLN A 544 -20.56 17.68 12.28
CA GLN A 544 -20.56 18.30 10.95
C GLN A 544 -21.99 18.53 10.38
N ALA A 545 -23.00 18.68 11.19
CA ALA A 545 -24.38 18.83 10.71
C ALA A 545 -24.56 19.99 9.70
N ASN A 546 -23.93 21.14 9.93
CA ASN A 546 -23.93 22.29 9.01
C ASN A 546 -23.19 21.99 7.68
N TYR A 547 -22.07 21.25 7.76
CA TYR A 547 -21.32 20.85 6.58
C TYR A 547 -22.06 19.81 5.74
N VAL A 548 -22.69 18.82 6.38
CA VAL A 548 -23.55 17.84 5.73
C VAL A 548 -24.73 18.51 5.04
N ALA A 549 -25.41 19.44 5.73
CA ALA A 549 -26.52 20.21 5.14
C ALA A 549 -26.10 21.02 3.89
N ALA A 550 -24.94 21.70 3.97
CA ALA A 550 -24.42 22.44 2.83
C ALA A 550 -24.12 21.54 1.61
N ASN A 551 -23.59 20.34 1.84
CA ASN A 551 -23.30 19.36 0.80
C ASN A 551 -24.56 18.72 0.23
N ALA A 552 -25.56 18.38 1.03
CA ALA A 552 -26.86 17.88 0.59
C ALA A 552 -27.57 18.89 -0.33
N ALA A 553 -27.43 20.20 -0.06
CA ALA A 553 -27.94 21.24 -0.93
C ALA A 553 -27.28 21.27 -2.34
N LEU A 554 -25.99 20.88 -2.43
CA LEU A 554 -25.30 20.73 -3.72
C LEU A 554 -25.86 19.55 -4.54
N GLU A 555 -26.14 18.42 -3.86
CA GLU A 555 -26.75 17.25 -4.48
C GLU A 555 -28.15 17.59 -5.03
N ALA A 556 -28.98 18.23 -4.22
CA ALA A 556 -30.30 18.70 -4.63
C ALA A 556 -30.22 19.68 -5.84
N LEU A 557 -29.24 20.60 -5.86
CA LEU A 557 -29.05 21.50 -7.00
C LEU A 557 -28.61 20.73 -8.26
N ALA A 558 -27.78 19.73 -8.16
CA ALA A 558 -27.39 18.90 -9.29
C ALA A 558 -28.61 18.16 -9.86
N ASP A 559 -29.46 17.58 -9.03
CA ASP A 559 -30.72 16.94 -9.44
C ASP A 559 -31.63 17.92 -10.15
N TYR A 560 -31.81 19.11 -9.56
CA TYR A 560 -32.62 20.16 -10.18
C TYR A 560 -32.11 20.56 -11.58
N ARG A 561 -30.78 20.74 -11.72
CA ARG A 561 -30.18 21.09 -13.02
C ARG A 561 -30.43 20.01 -14.06
N ARG A 562 -30.23 18.74 -13.70
CA ARG A 562 -30.44 17.58 -14.62
C ARG A 562 -31.92 17.44 -15.02
N ALA A 563 -32.82 17.61 -14.05
CA ALA A 563 -34.24 17.58 -14.32
C ALA A 563 -34.67 18.67 -15.33
N ASN A 564 -33.89 19.75 -15.44
CA ASN A 564 -34.12 20.84 -16.42
C ASN A 564 -33.23 20.71 -17.68
N GLY A 565 -32.57 19.55 -17.90
CA GLY A 565 -31.76 19.29 -19.10
C GLY A 565 -30.41 20.03 -19.10
N LEU A 566 -29.94 20.53 -17.91
CA LEU A 566 -28.68 21.20 -17.78
C LEU A 566 -27.59 20.25 -17.25
N PRO A 567 -26.34 20.38 -17.71
CA PRO A 567 -25.27 19.53 -17.22
C PRO A 567 -25.03 19.76 -15.71
N ALA A 568 -24.92 18.66 -14.95
CA ALA A 568 -24.49 18.69 -13.56
C ALA A 568 -23.98 17.32 -13.12
N THR A 569 -22.82 17.32 -12.46
CA THR A 569 -22.23 16.15 -11.79
C THR A 569 -21.91 16.56 -10.37
N CYS A 570 -22.45 15.84 -9.38
CA CYS A 570 -22.19 16.08 -7.97
C CYS A 570 -21.41 14.90 -7.41
N ILE A 571 -20.24 15.16 -6.79
CA ILE A 571 -19.38 14.12 -6.26
C ILE A 571 -19.26 14.25 -4.76
N GLY A 572 -19.67 13.19 -4.03
CA GLY A 572 -19.45 13.03 -2.61
C GLY A 572 -18.02 12.56 -2.34
N TRP A 573 -17.12 13.49 -2.05
CA TRP A 573 -15.73 13.17 -1.79
C TRP A 573 -15.51 12.56 -0.40
N GLY A 574 -14.76 11.48 -0.34
CA GLY A 574 -14.11 11.00 0.87
C GLY A 574 -12.93 11.87 1.30
N PRO A 575 -12.20 11.48 2.36
CA PRO A 575 -11.00 12.20 2.81
C PRO A 575 -9.91 12.19 1.72
N ILE A 576 -9.33 13.38 1.41
CA ILE A 576 -8.21 13.53 0.47
C ILE A 576 -6.91 13.70 1.26
N ASP A 577 -5.91 12.87 0.97
CA ASP A 577 -4.71 12.71 1.79
C ASP A 577 -3.64 13.80 1.57
N ASP A 578 -3.28 14.03 0.31
CA ASP A 578 -2.06 14.75 -0.09
C ASP A 578 -2.27 16.25 -0.30
N VAL A 579 -3.50 16.75 -0.14
CA VAL A 579 -3.83 18.16 -0.35
C VAL A 579 -4.91 18.67 0.60
N GLY A 580 -4.95 19.99 0.81
CA GLY A 580 -6.03 20.66 1.53
C GLY A 580 -5.95 20.56 3.05
N PHE A 581 -7.09 20.29 3.71
CA PHE A 581 -7.22 20.33 5.16
C PHE A 581 -6.44 19.21 5.85
N LEU A 582 -6.57 17.97 5.37
CA LEU A 582 -5.92 16.81 6.00
C LEU A 582 -4.40 16.81 5.84
N ALA A 583 -3.89 17.20 4.67
CA ALA A 583 -2.45 17.34 4.45
C ALA A 583 -1.77 18.35 5.42
N ARG A 584 -2.56 19.26 6.02
CA ARG A 584 -2.08 20.26 7.00
C ARG A 584 -2.34 19.86 8.46
N ASN A 585 -3.08 18.76 8.71
CA ASN A 585 -3.54 18.37 10.04
C ASN A 585 -3.36 16.85 10.25
N GLU A 586 -2.12 16.40 10.45
CA GLU A 586 -1.79 14.97 10.67
C GLU A 586 -2.60 14.32 11.80
N LYS A 587 -2.78 15.00 12.91
CA LYS A 587 -3.58 14.47 14.03
C LYS A 587 -5.04 14.16 13.65
N THR A 588 -5.63 14.98 12.76
CA THR A 588 -6.99 14.74 12.27
C THR A 588 -7.01 13.59 11.26
N LYS A 589 -5.95 13.44 10.46
CA LYS A 589 -5.75 12.33 9.53
C LYS A 589 -5.68 10.99 10.29
N ASP A 590 -4.82 10.90 11.30
CA ASP A 590 -4.66 9.70 12.14
C ASP A 590 -5.96 9.33 12.87
N ALA A 591 -6.68 10.33 13.38
CA ALA A 591 -7.97 10.10 14.03
C ALA A 591 -9.06 9.61 13.05
N LEU A 592 -9.09 10.10 11.82
CA LEU A 592 -9.98 9.62 10.77
C LEU A 592 -9.63 8.18 10.35
N GLN A 593 -8.36 7.89 10.17
CA GLN A 593 -7.84 6.58 9.79
C GLN A 593 -8.17 5.52 10.86
N SER A 594 -7.98 5.86 12.14
CA SER A 594 -8.31 4.95 13.26
C SER A 594 -9.81 4.74 13.46
N ARG A 595 -10.66 5.73 13.12
CA ARG A 595 -12.10 5.66 13.32
C ARG A 595 -12.88 5.03 12.17
N MET A 596 -12.45 5.26 10.95
CA MET A 596 -13.18 4.82 9.75
C MET A 596 -12.54 3.61 9.05
N GLY A 597 -11.38 3.13 9.52
CA GLY A 597 -10.66 2.00 8.92
C GLY A 597 -10.21 2.25 7.47
N SER A 598 -10.23 3.52 7.01
CA SER A 598 -9.94 3.85 5.62
C SER A 598 -8.70 4.72 5.48
N ALA A 599 -7.91 4.44 4.46
CA ALA A 599 -6.87 5.36 4.01
C ALA A 599 -7.51 6.56 3.28
N ALA A 600 -7.03 7.77 3.53
CA ALA A 600 -7.43 8.92 2.75
C ALA A 600 -6.93 8.78 1.30
N ILE A 601 -7.76 9.15 0.32
CA ILE A 601 -7.49 8.97 -1.10
C ILE A 601 -6.51 10.04 -1.59
N LYS A 602 -5.52 9.67 -2.40
CA LYS A 602 -4.68 10.66 -3.10
C LYS A 602 -5.50 11.46 -4.12
N ALA A 603 -5.25 12.76 -4.22
CA ALA A 603 -5.97 13.64 -5.14
C ALA A 603 -5.92 13.17 -6.61
N SER A 604 -4.80 12.56 -7.04
CA SER A 604 -4.67 11.98 -8.39
C SER A 604 -5.65 10.83 -8.62
N VAL A 605 -5.77 9.91 -7.67
CA VAL A 605 -6.70 8.76 -7.74
C VAL A 605 -8.16 9.24 -7.75
N ALA A 606 -8.46 10.23 -6.88
CA ALA A 606 -9.78 10.86 -6.83
C ALA A 606 -10.18 11.49 -8.17
N LEU A 607 -9.27 12.24 -8.81
CA LEU A 607 -9.52 12.90 -10.10
C LEU A 607 -9.57 11.90 -11.28
N ASP A 608 -8.83 10.80 -11.21
CA ASP A 608 -8.95 9.71 -12.17
C ASP A 608 -10.32 9.02 -12.09
N ALA A 609 -10.83 8.82 -10.87
CA ALA A 609 -12.18 8.30 -10.67
C ALA A 609 -13.25 9.30 -11.17
N LEU A 610 -13.07 10.61 -10.96
CA LEU A 610 -13.94 11.65 -11.53
C LEU A 610 -14.00 11.56 -13.07
N GLU A 611 -12.86 11.39 -13.75
CA GLU A 611 -12.84 11.21 -15.19
C GLU A 611 -13.67 10.01 -15.64
N ALA A 612 -13.53 8.88 -14.95
CA ALA A 612 -14.31 7.68 -15.27
C ALA A 612 -15.81 7.90 -15.09
N LEU A 613 -16.24 8.64 -14.07
CA LEU A 613 -17.65 8.99 -13.85
C LEU A 613 -18.19 9.95 -14.93
N LEU A 614 -17.40 10.95 -15.35
CA LEU A 614 -17.76 11.87 -16.42
C LEU A 614 -17.91 11.15 -17.76
N LEU A 615 -17.01 10.21 -18.06
CA LEU A 615 -17.08 9.37 -19.26
C LEU A 615 -18.26 8.41 -19.27
N ALA A 616 -18.66 7.92 -18.09
CA ALA A 616 -19.81 7.05 -17.91
C ALA A 616 -21.14 7.82 -17.79
N GLU A 617 -21.11 9.17 -17.90
CA GLU A 617 -22.25 10.07 -17.73
C GLU A 617 -23.00 9.86 -16.39
N ARG A 618 -22.23 9.46 -15.34
CA ARG A 618 -22.75 9.27 -13.99
C ARG A 618 -22.74 10.59 -13.23
N ALA A 619 -23.84 10.84 -12.55
CA ALA A 619 -24.10 12.15 -12.02
C ALA A 619 -24.00 12.28 -10.49
N ASP A 620 -24.33 11.18 -9.77
CA ASP A 620 -24.44 11.16 -8.31
C ASP A 620 -23.69 9.97 -7.76
N CYS A 621 -22.44 10.19 -7.38
CA CYS A 621 -21.59 9.15 -6.85
C CYS A 621 -20.76 9.70 -5.70
N ALA A 622 -20.48 8.85 -4.73
CA ALA A 622 -19.43 9.10 -3.75
C ALA A 622 -18.15 8.38 -4.19
N ILE A 623 -17.02 9.08 -4.07
CA ILE A 623 -15.68 8.53 -4.30
C ILE A 623 -14.98 8.51 -2.96
N LEU A 624 -14.90 7.34 -2.37
CA LEU A 624 -14.30 7.13 -1.06
C LEU A 624 -13.80 5.71 -0.93
N GLU A 625 -12.91 5.54 0.01
CA GLU A 625 -12.37 4.26 0.42
C GLU A 625 -12.79 4.03 1.87
N LEU A 626 -13.62 3.03 2.12
CA LEU A 626 -14.18 2.74 3.44
C LEU A 626 -14.15 1.26 3.73
N ASP A 627 -13.73 0.93 4.94
CA ASP A 627 -14.10 -0.33 5.57
C ASP A 627 -15.51 -0.20 6.16
N TRP A 628 -16.50 -0.78 5.48
CA TRP A 628 -17.89 -0.71 5.89
C TRP A 628 -18.14 -1.36 7.26
N LYS A 629 -17.36 -2.40 7.64
CA LYS A 629 -17.43 -3.05 8.94
C LYS A 629 -16.89 -2.13 10.06
N ALA A 630 -15.81 -1.40 9.79
CA ALA A 630 -15.26 -0.42 10.74
C ALA A 630 -16.19 0.79 10.89
N LEU A 631 -16.77 1.27 9.78
CA LEU A 631 -17.73 2.38 9.80
C LEU A 631 -18.99 2.03 10.61
N GLY A 632 -19.54 0.82 10.48
CA GLY A 632 -20.70 0.34 11.22
C GLY A 632 -20.48 0.35 12.74
N ARG A 633 -19.24 0.07 13.18
CA ARG A 633 -18.88 0.15 14.61
C ARG A 633 -18.83 1.60 15.14
N PHE A 634 -18.49 2.56 14.29
CA PHE A 634 -18.36 3.96 14.68
C PHE A 634 -19.63 4.78 14.48
N LEU A 635 -20.38 4.48 13.41
CA LEU A 635 -21.60 5.22 13.05
C LEU A 635 -22.81 4.29 13.06
N PRO A 636 -23.74 4.41 14.02
CA PRO A 636 -24.97 3.60 14.06
C PRO A 636 -25.79 3.69 12.77
N THR A 637 -25.72 4.82 12.05
CA THR A 637 -26.41 5.00 10.76
C THR A 637 -25.91 4.05 9.68
N ALA A 638 -24.69 3.55 9.75
CA ALA A 638 -24.13 2.62 8.76
C ALA A 638 -24.72 1.19 8.90
N THR A 639 -25.42 0.88 9.97
CA THR A 639 -26.12 -0.41 10.18
C THR A 639 -27.56 -0.40 9.67
N THR A 640 -28.05 0.74 9.14
CA THR A 640 -29.41 0.84 8.62
C THR A 640 -29.60 0.13 7.27
N PRO A 641 -30.83 -0.27 6.90
CA PRO A 641 -31.11 -0.96 5.63
C PRO A 641 -30.57 -0.25 4.38
N LYS A 642 -30.36 1.08 4.42
CA LYS A 642 -29.74 1.89 3.37
C LYS A 642 -28.37 1.33 2.93
N PHE A 643 -27.63 0.70 3.82
CA PHE A 643 -26.28 0.16 3.58
C PHE A 643 -26.21 -1.36 3.44
N SER A 644 -27.37 -2.07 3.49
CA SER A 644 -27.42 -3.53 3.46
C SER A 644 -26.69 -4.15 2.27
N ASP A 645 -26.79 -3.53 1.09
CA ASP A 645 -26.16 -4.04 -0.14
C ASP A 645 -24.62 -3.85 -0.12
N LEU A 646 -24.08 -2.99 0.74
CA LEU A 646 -22.63 -2.75 0.90
C LEU A 646 -22.02 -3.66 1.98
N VAL A 647 -22.78 -3.94 3.02
CA VAL A 647 -22.35 -4.81 4.13
C VAL A 647 -22.48 -6.29 3.73
N GLY A 648 -23.45 -6.64 2.87
CA GLY A 648 -23.73 -8.01 2.44
C GLY A 648 -22.92 -8.54 1.24
N GLN A 649 -22.11 -7.74 0.55
CA GLN A 649 -21.32 -8.15 -0.62
C GLN A 649 -19.93 -8.73 -0.29
N GLY A 650 -19.65 -9.05 0.97
CA GLY A 650 -18.47 -9.82 1.34
C GLY A 650 -18.83 -11.30 1.37
N ASP A 651 -18.40 -12.04 0.34
CA ASP A 651 -18.45 -13.51 0.17
C ASP A 651 -19.57 -14.27 0.92
N ASP A 652 -20.45 -14.91 0.15
CA ASP A 652 -21.47 -15.89 0.62
C ASP A 652 -20.87 -17.16 1.30
N SER A 653 -19.57 -17.14 1.64
CA SER A 653 -18.92 -18.20 2.43
C SER A 653 -18.87 -17.91 3.94
N ASP A 654 -19.19 -16.67 4.38
CA ASP A 654 -19.17 -16.28 5.80
C ASP A 654 -20.54 -15.75 6.29
N ALA A 655 -21.57 -16.57 6.16
CA ALA A 655 -22.84 -16.38 6.86
C ALA A 655 -22.70 -16.64 8.39
N GLU A 656 -21.57 -16.27 8.98
CA GLU A 656 -21.28 -16.45 10.41
C GLU A 656 -20.49 -15.29 11.05
N ASP A 657 -20.67 -14.03 10.67
CA ASP A 657 -20.03 -12.95 11.43
C ASP A 657 -20.86 -11.69 11.63
N ASP A 658 -21.94 -11.87 12.36
CA ASP A 658 -22.65 -10.85 13.15
C ASP A 658 -21.93 -10.67 14.51
N ARG A 659 -20.61 -10.33 14.50
CA ARG A 659 -19.74 -10.55 15.69
C ARG A 659 -19.04 -9.34 16.27
N GLY A 660 -19.34 -8.13 15.84
CA GLY A 660 -18.81 -6.93 16.50
C GLY A 660 -19.52 -6.62 17.82
N ASP A 661 -20.85 -6.67 17.80
CA ASP A 661 -21.69 -6.57 19.03
C ASP A 661 -21.55 -7.82 19.92
N ASP A 662 -21.20 -8.96 19.32
CA ASP A 662 -20.96 -10.19 20.06
C ASP A 662 -19.68 -10.15 20.90
N ILE A 663 -18.62 -9.45 20.50
CA ILE A 663 -17.37 -9.43 21.28
C ILE A 663 -17.51 -8.59 22.55
N GLU A 664 -18.14 -7.43 22.50
CA GLU A 664 -18.45 -6.66 23.70
C GLU A 664 -19.51 -7.35 24.58
N ARG A 665 -20.51 -7.98 23.98
CA ARG A 665 -21.47 -8.85 24.68
C ARG A 665 -20.79 -10.07 25.30
N LEU A 666 -19.94 -10.77 24.55
CA LEU A 666 -19.17 -11.92 25.02
C LEU A 666 -18.29 -11.54 26.21
N ILE A 667 -17.62 -10.38 26.16
CA ILE A 667 -16.75 -9.89 27.25
C ILE A 667 -17.56 -9.53 28.50
N ASN A 668 -18.79 -9.01 28.33
CA ASN A 668 -19.62 -8.55 29.42
C ASN A 668 -20.60 -9.60 29.99
N GLU A 669 -21.00 -10.59 29.17
CA GLU A 669 -22.05 -11.56 29.52
C GLU A 669 -21.52 -12.96 29.85
N LEU A 670 -20.29 -13.35 29.33
CA LEU A 670 -19.77 -14.68 29.55
C LEU A 670 -18.88 -14.78 30.80
N PRO A 671 -18.95 -15.90 31.55
CA PRO A 671 -17.97 -16.26 32.57
C PRO A 671 -16.55 -16.37 31.95
N ASP A 672 -15.53 -16.06 32.74
CA ASP A 672 -14.13 -15.99 32.28
C ASP A 672 -13.62 -17.25 31.59
N ASP A 673 -14.04 -18.44 32.04
CA ASP A 673 -13.67 -19.72 31.49
C ASP A 673 -14.29 -19.97 30.09
N GLN A 674 -15.54 -19.55 29.89
CA GLN A 674 -16.23 -19.64 28.60
C GLN A 674 -15.72 -18.59 27.61
N LEU A 675 -15.51 -17.36 28.08
CA LEU A 675 -14.91 -16.29 27.27
C LEU A 675 -13.56 -16.71 26.74
N HIS A 676 -12.70 -17.26 27.60
CA HIS A 676 -11.37 -17.73 27.20
C HIS A 676 -11.46 -18.83 26.14
N ALA A 677 -12.38 -19.80 26.27
CA ALA A 677 -12.56 -20.87 25.31
C ALA A 677 -12.98 -20.34 23.92
N VAL A 678 -13.86 -19.33 23.88
CA VAL A 678 -14.31 -18.68 22.64
C VAL A 678 -13.15 -17.96 21.95
N PHE A 679 -12.36 -17.17 22.69
CA PHE A 679 -11.20 -16.48 22.11
C PHE A 679 -10.11 -17.43 21.63
N VAL A 680 -9.86 -18.53 22.34
CA VAL A 680 -8.96 -19.60 21.87
C VAL A 680 -9.45 -20.17 20.54
N GLN A 681 -10.74 -20.39 20.38
CA GLN A 681 -11.29 -20.92 19.12
C GLN A 681 -11.18 -19.90 17.98
N ILE A 682 -11.46 -18.63 18.24
CA ILE A 682 -11.29 -17.56 17.25
C ILE A 682 -9.83 -17.47 16.78
N LEU A 683 -8.89 -17.48 17.72
CA LEU A 683 -7.45 -17.43 17.41
C LEU A 683 -6.98 -18.67 16.66
N LYS A 684 -7.53 -19.86 16.96
CA LYS A 684 -7.24 -21.08 16.19
C LYS A 684 -7.69 -20.96 14.74
N ASN A 685 -8.83 -20.33 14.49
CA ASN A 685 -9.33 -20.10 13.13
C ASN A 685 -8.42 -19.15 12.37
N GLU A 686 -8.08 -17.98 12.94
CA GLU A 686 -7.19 -16.99 12.30
C GLU A 686 -5.79 -17.57 12.02
N ILE A 687 -5.22 -18.27 13.01
CA ILE A 687 -3.91 -18.91 12.86
C ILE A 687 -4.00 -20.06 11.84
N GLY A 688 -5.12 -20.75 11.80
CA GLY A 688 -5.38 -21.81 10.83
C GLY A 688 -5.36 -21.32 9.40
N GLU A 689 -5.96 -20.16 9.15
CA GLU A 689 -5.94 -19.51 7.83
C GLU A 689 -4.53 -19.11 7.42
N ILE A 690 -3.78 -18.48 8.34
CA ILE A 690 -2.40 -18.05 8.09
C ILE A 690 -1.47 -19.25 7.86
N LEU A 691 -1.58 -20.31 8.67
CA LEU A 691 -0.77 -21.52 8.57
C LEU A 691 -1.30 -22.51 7.52
N ARG A 692 -2.53 -22.30 6.97
CA ARG A 692 -3.29 -23.26 6.14
C ARG A 692 -3.41 -24.65 6.78
N LEU A 693 -3.74 -24.65 8.04
CA LEU A 693 -4.02 -25.83 8.82
C LEU A 693 -5.48 -25.79 9.27
N SER A 694 -6.13 -26.97 9.25
CA SER A 694 -7.45 -27.07 9.89
C SER A 694 -7.33 -26.67 11.36
N PRO A 695 -8.22 -25.84 11.91
CA PRO A 695 -8.20 -25.43 13.32
C PRO A 695 -8.06 -26.58 14.32
N ASP A 696 -8.59 -27.78 13.97
CA ASP A 696 -8.48 -29.00 14.79
C ASP A 696 -7.05 -29.53 14.90
N LYS A 697 -6.17 -29.19 13.94
CA LYS A 697 -4.76 -29.62 13.94
C LYS A 697 -3.85 -28.66 14.69
N ILE A 698 -4.39 -27.53 15.16
CA ILE A 698 -3.62 -26.52 15.88
C ILE A 698 -3.73 -26.80 17.39
N ASP A 699 -2.60 -27.03 18.03
CA ASP A 699 -2.51 -27.26 19.47
C ASP A 699 -2.43 -25.91 20.22
N PRO A 700 -3.44 -25.53 21.01
CA PRO A 700 -3.45 -24.25 21.70
C PRO A 700 -2.40 -24.12 22.82
N GLN A 701 -1.82 -25.23 23.27
CA GLN A 701 -0.78 -25.25 24.31
C GLN A 701 0.65 -25.22 23.75
N ARG A 702 0.81 -25.57 22.48
CA ARG A 702 2.12 -25.61 21.82
C ARG A 702 2.51 -24.21 21.34
N SER A 703 3.82 -23.92 21.33
CA SER A 703 4.34 -22.66 20.82
C SER A 703 3.91 -22.41 19.35
N LEU A 704 3.45 -21.22 19.05
CA LEU A 704 3.08 -20.81 17.68
C LEU A 704 4.27 -20.94 16.72
N TYR A 705 5.48 -20.64 17.17
CA TYR A 705 6.70 -20.81 16.39
C TYR A 705 7.02 -22.28 16.07
N ASP A 706 6.75 -23.18 17.03
CA ASP A 706 6.92 -24.62 16.83
C ASP A 706 5.86 -25.23 15.91
N GLN A 707 4.75 -24.54 15.72
CA GLN A 707 3.67 -24.90 14.81
C GLN A 707 3.85 -24.30 13.41
N GLY A 708 4.92 -23.48 13.21
CA GLY A 708 5.30 -22.96 11.92
C GLY A 708 5.04 -21.48 11.71
N LEU A 709 4.58 -20.75 12.74
CA LEU A 709 4.44 -19.30 12.67
C LEU A 709 5.85 -18.66 12.65
N ASP A 710 6.19 -17.93 11.61
CA ASP A 710 7.42 -17.15 11.56
C ASP A 710 7.15 -15.66 11.84
N SER A 711 8.20 -14.82 11.81
CA SER A 711 8.09 -13.39 12.13
C SER A 711 7.18 -12.63 11.15
N LEU A 712 7.12 -13.08 9.89
CA LEU A 712 6.30 -12.45 8.85
C LEU A 712 4.83 -12.84 8.99
N MET A 713 4.57 -14.11 9.29
CA MET A 713 3.24 -14.61 9.64
C MET A 713 2.75 -14.03 10.97
N GLY A 714 3.66 -13.79 11.92
CA GLY A 714 3.37 -13.08 13.18
C GLY A 714 2.90 -11.66 12.92
N PHE A 715 3.48 -10.97 11.95
CA PHE A 715 3.00 -9.65 11.52
C PHE A 715 1.61 -9.74 10.88
N GLU A 716 1.39 -10.68 9.98
CA GLU A 716 0.08 -10.91 9.35
C GLU A 716 -1.00 -11.22 10.42
N LEU A 717 -0.65 -12.03 11.42
CA LEU A 717 -1.53 -12.30 12.58
C LEU A 717 -1.82 -11.03 13.39
N ALA A 718 -0.81 -10.19 13.64
CA ALA A 718 -1.01 -8.93 14.36
C ALA A 718 -1.98 -8.00 13.62
N VAL A 719 -1.84 -7.89 12.29
CA VAL A 719 -2.75 -7.10 11.42
C VAL A 719 -4.16 -7.71 11.40
N ALA A 720 -4.29 -9.03 11.33
CA ALA A 720 -5.59 -9.70 11.37
C ALA A 720 -6.30 -9.50 12.71
N LEU A 721 -5.56 -9.55 13.82
CA LEU A 721 -6.10 -9.30 15.17
C LEU A 721 -6.44 -7.83 15.39
N GLU A 722 -5.65 -6.90 14.85
CA GLU A 722 -5.99 -5.47 14.86
C GLU A 722 -7.26 -5.19 14.06
N ALA A 723 -7.39 -5.78 12.89
CA ALA A 723 -8.59 -5.66 12.05
C ALA A 723 -9.85 -6.27 12.72
N ARG A 724 -9.69 -7.37 13.46
CA ARG A 724 -10.81 -8.09 14.05
C ARG A 724 -11.24 -7.56 15.42
N PHE A 725 -10.28 -7.18 16.26
CA PHE A 725 -10.52 -6.82 17.66
C PHE A 725 -10.29 -5.33 17.95
N GLY A 726 -9.76 -4.56 16.98
CA GLY A 726 -9.43 -3.15 17.18
C GLY A 726 -8.25 -2.90 18.13
N ILE A 727 -7.47 -3.94 18.45
CA ILE A 727 -6.33 -3.85 19.38
C ILE A 727 -5.00 -3.93 18.62
N ARG A 728 -4.09 -2.98 18.87
CA ARG A 728 -2.72 -3.03 18.36
C ARG A 728 -1.86 -3.97 19.21
N LEU A 729 -1.49 -5.10 18.65
CA LEU A 729 -0.52 -6.02 19.25
C LEU A 729 0.85 -5.80 18.56
N PRO A 730 1.85 -5.24 19.26
CA PRO A 730 3.20 -5.20 18.73
C PRO A 730 3.69 -6.62 18.41
N VAL A 731 4.39 -6.83 17.30
CA VAL A 731 4.92 -8.16 16.92
C VAL A 731 5.77 -8.79 18.02
N MET A 732 6.47 -7.98 18.81
CA MET A 732 7.16 -8.45 20.02
C MET A 732 6.20 -9.00 21.10
N ALA A 733 4.95 -8.59 21.10
CA ALA A 733 3.95 -9.14 22.04
C ALA A 733 3.58 -10.59 21.72
N LEU A 734 3.65 -11.00 20.46
CA LEU A 734 3.44 -12.38 20.02
C LEU A 734 4.60 -13.28 20.49
N SER A 735 5.84 -12.75 20.55
CA SER A 735 6.98 -13.51 21.09
C SER A 735 6.90 -13.69 22.60
N GLN A 736 6.24 -12.78 23.31
CA GLN A 736 5.99 -12.88 24.77
C GLN A 736 4.78 -13.76 25.11
N ALA A 737 3.86 -13.99 24.14
CA ALA A 737 2.73 -14.88 24.27
C ALA A 737 2.90 -16.07 23.29
N PRO A 738 3.78 -17.02 23.57
CA PRO A 738 4.19 -18.02 22.60
C PRO A 738 3.11 -19.07 22.28
N THR A 739 2.01 -19.11 23.02
CA THR A 739 0.90 -20.07 22.83
C THR A 739 -0.41 -19.35 22.59
N ILE A 740 -1.37 -20.02 21.91
CA ILE A 740 -2.71 -19.46 21.66
C ILE A 740 -3.43 -19.11 22.96
N ILE A 741 -3.27 -19.92 24.00
CA ILE A 741 -3.85 -19.68 25.32
C ILE A 741 -3.36 -18.34 25.89
N LYS A 742 -2.05 -18.11 25.91
CA LYS A 742 -1.48 -16.85 26.39
C LYS A 742 -1.83 -15.66 25.51
N LEU A 743 -1.97 -15.88 24.19
CA LEU A 743 -2.41 -14.85 23.26
C LEU A 743 -3.88 -14.48 23.53
N ALA A 744 -4.76 -15.46 23.77
CA ALA A 744 -6.17 -15.23 24.15
C ALA A 744 -6.28 -14.44 25.45
N GLU A 745 -5.55 -14.83 26.50
CA GLU A 745 -5.49 -14.10 27.77
C GLU A 745 -5.09 -12.65 27.57
N ARG A 746 -4.08 -12.41 26.72
CA ARG A 746 -3.58 -11.05 26.44
C ARG A 746 -4.57 -10.21 25.65
N VAL A 747 -5.24 -10.79 24.64
CA VAL A 747 -6.27 -10.12 23.84
C VAL A 747 -7.45 -9.74 24.76
N ILE A 748 -7.93 -10.66 25.57
CA ILE A 748 -9.04 -10.42 26.52
C ILE A 748 -8.66 -9.33 27.54
N HIS A 749 -7.46 -9.40 28.10
CA HIS A 749 -6.97 -8.39 29.05
C HIS A 749 -6.89 -7.00 28.40
N GLN A 750 -6.45 -6.91 27.15
CA GLN A 750 -6.32 -5.64 26.44
C GLN A 750 -7.69 -5.07 26.02
N LEU A 751 -8.64 -5.92 25.70
CA LEU A 751 -10.03 -5.53 25.42
C LEU A 751 -10.76 -5.04 26.68
N ARG A 752 -10.52 -5.66 27.85
CA ARG A 752 -11.06 -5.23 29.17
C ARG A 752 -10.32 -4.01 29.74
N GLY A 753 -9.05 -3.80 29.40
CA GLY A 753 -8.20 -2.75 29.97
C GLY A 753 -8.32 -1.39 29.28
N ASN A 754 -9.08 -1.25 28.21
CA ASN A 754 -9.29 0.04 27.57
C ASN A 754 -10.19 1.01 28.36
N GLU A 755 -10.84 0.56 29.44
CA GLU A 755 -11.61 1.43 30.33
C GLU A 755 -10.84 1.96 31.56
N GLU A 756 -9.70 1.37 31.96
CA GLU A 756 -9.00 1.77 33.19
C GLU A 756 -7.62 2.43 33.01
N SER A 757 -7.03 2.49 31.83
CA SER A 757 -5.68 3.04 31.63
C SER A 757 -5.62 4.51 31.16
N ALA A 758 -6.67 5.31 31.44
CA ALA A 758 -6.57 6.77 31.34
C ALA A 758 -6.03 7.44 32.62
N SER A 759 -5.79 6.67 33.72
CA SER A 759 -5.24 7.24 34.94
C SER A 759 -4.45 6.21 35.73
N SER A 760 -3.15 6.40 35.79
CA SER A 760 -2.15 5.78 36.66
C SER A 760 -1.35 4.60 36.11
N GLY A 761 -0.10 4.83 35.68
CA GLY A 761 0.83 3.71 35.47
C GLY A 761 2.20 4.01 34.87
N SER A 762 2.55 5.25 34.49
CA SER A 762 3.85 5.45 33.79
C SER A 762 5.05 5.68 34.73
N ALA A 763 4.86 6.20 35.91
CA ALA A 763 5.95 6.52 36.82
C ALA A 763 6.54 5.28 37.56
N GLY A 764 5.69 4.32 37.96
CA GLY A 764 6.12 3.13 38.68
C GLY A 764 6.92 2.13 37.83
N ALA A 765 6.51 1.95 36.57
CA ALA A 765 7.17 1.02 35.66
C ALA A 765 8.56 1.50 35.19
N ILE A 766 8.74 2.81 35.01
CA ILE A 766 10.02 3.42 34.64
C ILE A 766 11.02 3.34 35.80
N THR A 767 10.55 3.49 37.04
CA THR A 767 11.38 3.40 38.25
C THR A 767 11.88 1.97 38.49
N GLU A 768 11.06 0.95 38.21
CA GLU A 768 11.41 -0.47 38.35
C GLU A 768 12.40 -0.89 37.23
N GLN A 769 12.24 -0.35 36.03
CA GLN A 769 13.12 -0.63 34.89
C GLN A 769 14.50 0.04 35.08
N ALA A 770 14.55 1.26 35.64
CA ALA A 770 15.79 1.94 36.00
C ALA A 770 16.55 1.20 37.09
N LYS A 771 15.85 0.63 38.09
CA LYS A 771 16.47 -0.24 39.12
C LYS A 771 17.10 -1.50 38.53
N LYS A 772 16.36 -2.20 37.62
CA LYS A 772 16.87 -3.42 36.96
C LYS A 772 18.11 -3.16 36.13
N VAL A 773 18.14 -2.05 35.39
CA VAL A 773 19.29 -1.66 34.55
C VAL A 773 20.49 -1.30 35.41
N ALA A 774 20.29 -0.63 36.54
CA ALA A 774 21.36 -0.30 37.47
C ALA A 774 21.94 -1.55 38.14
N GLU A 775 21.13 -2.51 38.55
CA GLU A 775 21.56 -3.79 39.09
C GLU A 775 22.35 -4.61 38.05
N GLN A 776 21.99 -4.60 36.80
CA GLN A 776 22.73 -5.28 35.73
C GLN A 776 24.11 -4.65 35.44
N HIS A 777 24.27 -3.37 35.72
CA HIS A 777 25.54 -2.64 35.49
C HIS A 777 26.33 -2.35 36.74
N GLY A 778 25.90 -2.87 37.92
CA GLY A 778 26.61 -2.73 39.19
C GLY A 778 26.68 -1.31 39.75
N VAL A 779 25.65 -0.49 39.44
CA VAL A 779 25.52 0.90 39.89
C VAL A 779 24.46 0.95 41.00
N GLU A 780 24.85 1.38 42.22
CA GLU A 780 23.90 1.68 43.30
C GLU A 780 23.20 3.01 43.02
N ILE A 781 21.85 2.98 42.83
CA ILE A 781 21.04 4.20 42.75
C ILE A 781 20.45 4.51 44.12
N SER A 782 20.80 5.70 44.64
CA SER A 782 20.24 6.16 45.91
C SER A 782 18.74 6.54 45.77
N PRO A 783 17.97 6.47 46.88
CA PRO A 783 16.58 6.89 46.91
C PRO A 783 16.35 8.34 46.43
N GLU A 784 17.35 9.21 46.66
CA GLU A 784 17.31 10.62 46.21
C GLU A 784 17.46 10.77 44.69
N MET A 785 18.27 9.94 44.03
CA MET A 785 18.39 9.91 42.56
C MET A 785 17.10 9.39 41.89
N LEU A 786 16.39 8.49 42.52
CA LEU A 786 15.09 7.99 42.04
C LEU A 786 14.00 9.03 42.17
N ALA A 787 14.05 9.85 43.23
CA ALA A 787 13.10 10.96 43.43
C ALA A 787 13.35 12.09 42.40
N ASP A 788 14.63 12.45 42.15
CA ASP A 788 15.02 13.46 41.14
C ASP A 788 14.67 13.03 39.69
N LEU A 789 14.71 11.74 39.40
CA LEU A 789 14.29 11.18 38.11
C LEU A 789 12.76 11.24 37.94
N ALA A 790 12.02 11.02 39.00
CA ALA A 790 10.57 11.09 39.02
C ALA A 790 10.04 12.55 38.88
N GLU A 791 10.79 13.51 39.40
CA GLU A 791 10.45 14.94 39.39
C GLU A 791 10.79 15.62 38.05
N LYS A 792 11.74 15.06 37.27
CA LYS A 792 12.15 15.56 35.94
C LYS A 792 11.36 14.99 34.76
N LEU A 793 10.43 14.05 35.02
CA LEU A 793 9.51 13.56 33.99
C LEU A 793 8.37 14.54 33.84
N PRO A 794 8.03 15.00 32.62
CA PRO A 794 6.96 15.95 32.42
C PRO A 794 5.62 15.34 32.83
N SER A 795 4.99 15.92 33.87
CA SER A 795 3.62 15.60 34.24
C SER A 795 2.69 16.04 33.08
N SER A 796 2.08 15.07 32.42
CA SER A 796 0.99 15.35 31.48
C SER A 796 -0.24 15.67 32.31
N ALA A 797 -0.55 16.94 32.51
CA ALA A 797 -1.90 17.53 32.60
C ALA A 797 -1.85 18.85 33.34
N GLU A 798 -1.85 19.96 32.60
CA GLU A 798 -2.67 21.12 32.95
C GLU A 798 -2.93 21.94 31.68
N PRO A 799 -4.18 22.35 31.38
CA PRO A 799 -4.48 23.19 30.22
C PRO A 799 -4.07 24.63 30.55
N ARG A 800 -3.12 25.17 29.77
CA ARG A 800 -2.89 26.62 29.80
C ARG A 800 -3.97 27.32 29.00
N ASN A 801 -4.81 28.08 29.70
CA ASN A 801 -5.53 29.22 29.17
C ASN A 801 -4.52 30.25 28.66
N GLU A 802 -4.53 30.53 27.34
CA GLU A 802 -4.50 31.83 26.68
C GLU A 802 -4.75 31.64 25.18
#